data_657f38f69b0c37ad722335a612fae80a
#
_entry.id   657f38f69b0c37ad722335a612fae80a
#
_cell.length_a   1.000
_cell.length_b   1.000
_cell.length_c   1.000
_cell.angle_alpha   90.00
_cell.angle_beta   90.00
_cell.angle_gamma   90.00
#
_symmetry.space_group_name_H-M   'P 1'
#
loop_
_entity.id
_entity.type
_entity.pdbx_description
1 polymer ?
#
loop_
_entity_poly.entity_id
_entity_poly.type
_entity_poly.pdbx_seq_one_letter_code
_entity_poly.pdbx_strand_id
1 'polypeptide(L)'
;MKKNFTSIMFALCISLSAAAQTTTIRVQGAPRKVSQTVATRIQKAADAVTSTCIDFSKIERWAGEGECRAALALKWADGQNEGKTLVWGYRWKSTENPTGEDLIRAIAKADPALYLMGSTGPYGVTIGGIGYDADNDRLVSVTTETEEVYPRCGFVTLPSDVYESSAATDWGDGDAWNCGWYSGFWSYYVADKADDALQMAPTGATGRTLTDGCVDAYVFGYFAADAEPNVYDGNLEYLPATTDYSTGTFVLNEGWFGTQNASVNHLSENGEWTYRIADNIGATGCYATPWANRYYIIAKQPKDKGAEVSGGRITVCDANSMRVLKQIENIGGANEDGRSFCGIDEHRAYVSTTEGIYELDLDNLEITKKVLSTENYNTQFGNMVRFGDYVLATEYGKNLFVINCTDNTLVKTLPSTAASVVMAKDGSLWVSTKEGISRFNTETLDLEPLTLGEGIELPVLSGGGWNPDCFCASLQSNVIYWASSKEYTINKVFKYDIDKQEASLFIDYTTDADGRALYGAALRVDPKTDCIYTSLVKGWTFNDNVVRKYSADGTQLAEYTMEANYWFPEVFVFPDTEDPVLADFKAINLGVGEQAEADVDVTDADNNRHAIVISVENIEDNSVAEVSVKNGKLVVNALKEGSTTVTVKACSNGISTQKTLSINVSASTSIDAATTTAEAHEVARYTIDGKRISKPQTGVNVVRYSDGTVKKVVVK
;
A
#
# COMPACT_ATOMS: atom_id res chain seq x y z
N MET A 1 -43.84 11.28 -0.80
CA MET A 1 -43.67 11.24 0.66
C MET A 1 -42.27 11.61 1.11
N LYS A 2 -41.19 11.20 0.43
CA LYS A 2 -39.78 11.50 0.84
C LYS A 2 -39.39 13.01 0.81
N LYS A 3 -39.93 13.81 -0.11
CA LYS A 3 -39.58 15.25 -0.21
C LYS A 3 -40.13 16.14 0.92
N ASN A 4 -41.24 15.75 1.54
CA ASN A 4 -41.85 16.54 2.61
C ASN A 4 -41.22 16.25 4.00
N PHE A 5 -40.43 15.18 4.11
CA PHE A 5 -39.83 14.75 5.34
C PHE A 5 -38.61 15.62 5.71
N THR A 6 -37.79 15.94 4.73
CA THR A 6 -36.60 16.78 4.91
C THR A 6 -36.94 18.22 5.30
N SER A 7 -38.03 18.74 4.74
CA SER A 7 -38.47 20.12 5.04
C SER A 7 -39.04 20.30 6.45
N ILE A 8 -39.70 19.27 7.01
CA ILE A 8 -40.24 19.33 8.39
C ILE A 8 -39.15 19.19 9.45
N MET A 9 -38.14 18.37 9.18
CA MET A 9 -36.97 18.26 10.06
C MET A 9 -36.12 19.55 10.08
N PHE A 10 -35.97 20.20 8.91
CA PHE A 10 -35.28 21.49 8.83
C PHE A 10 -36.00 22.59 9.61
N ALA A 11 -37.34 22.60 9.60
CA ALA A 11 -38.13 23.52 10.39
C ALA A 11 -38.05 23.23 11.92
N LEU A 12 -37.90 21.95 12.31
CA LEU A 12 -37.72 21.57 13.72
C LEU A 12 -36.34 21.97 14.26
N CYS A 13 -35.29 21.78 13.43
CA CYS A 13 -33.95 22.24 13.79
C CYS A 13 -33.85 23.77 13.87
N ILE A 14 -34.55 24.51 12.99
CA ILE A 14 -34.56 25.96 13.00
C ILE A 14 -35.37 26.50 14.22
N SER A 15 -36.46 25.83 14.62
CA SER A 15 -37.25 26.23 15.78
C SER A 15 -36.53 25.93 17.11
N LEU A 16 -35.68 24.92 17.17
CA LEU A 16 -34.82 24.64 18.33
C LEU A 16 -33.65 25.63 18.40
N SER A 17 -33.11 26.10 17.31
CA SER A 17 -32.05 27.11 17.29
C SER A 17 -32.54 28.52 17.65
N ALA A 18 -33.85 28.81 17.53
CA ALA A 18 -34.43 30.09 17.93
C ALA A 18 -34.74 30.18 19.44
N ALA A 19 -34.81 29.06 20.13
CA ALA A 19 -35.12 29.00 21.57
C ALA A 19 -33.88 28.86 22.48
N ALA A 20 -32.78 28.37 21.93
CA ALA A 20 -31.52 28.29 22.66
C ALA A 20 -30.45 28.97 21.78
N GLN A 21 -29.88 30.04 22.27
CA GLN A 21 -28.92 30.88 21.52
C GLN A 21 -27.67 30.09 21.06
N THR A 22 -27.57 28.75 21.18
CA THR A 22 -26.30 28.07 21.08
C THR A 22 -26.29 26.64 20.54
N THR A 23 -27.41 25.98 20.20
CA THR A 23 -27.24 24.54 19.95
C THR A 23 -27.89 24.08 18.66
N THR A 24 -27.10 23.91 17.61
CA THR A 24 -27.55 23.24 16.39
C THR A 24 -27.04 21.80 16.41
N ILE A 25 -27.86 20.89 16.97
CA ILE A 25 -27.61 19.46 16.76
C ILE A 25 -28.02 19.15 15.33
N ARG A 26 -27.08 18.72 14.53
CA ARG A 26 -27.34 18.24 13.18
C ARG A 26 -27.48 16.72 13.21
N VAL A 27 -28.69 16.26 13.37
CA VAL A 27 -29.05 14.86 13.22
C VAL A 27 -29.72 14.70 11.88
N GLN A 28 -28.99 14.19 10.89
CA GLN A 28 -29.53 13.86 9.59
C GLN A 28 -30.15 12.47 9.67
N GLY A 29 -31.43 12.33 9.35
CA GLY A 29 -32.12 11.03 9.36
C GLY A 29 -32.86 10.67 10.64
N ALA A 30 -32.86 11.52 11.67
CA ALA A 30 -33.61 11.27 12.91
C ALA A 30 -35.12 11.09 12.69
N PRO A 31 -35.81 10.19 13.42
CA PRO A 31 -37.21 9.87 13.22
C PRO A 31 -38.14 11.05 13.50
N ARG A 32 -39.31 11.03 12.86
CA ARG A 32 -40.37 12.04 13.02
C ARG A 32 -40.81 12.31 14.47
N LYS A 33 -40.40 11.48 15.42
CA LYS A 33 -40.83 11.53 16.82
C LYS A 33 -39.78 12.01 17.78
N VAL A 34 -38.67 12.66 17.33
CA VAL A 34 -37.83 13.39 18.28
C VAL A 34 -38.66 14.51 18.85
N SER A 35 -39.28 14.26 19.98
CA SER A 35 -40.13 15.21 20.66
C SER A 35 -39.27 16.26 21.34
N GLN A 36 -39.84 17.43 21.60
CA GLN A 36 -39.22 18.46 22.43
C GLN A 36 -38.76 17.91 23.79
N THR A 37 -39.42 16.84 24.25
CA THR A 37 -39.10 16.09 25.49
C THR A 37 -37.75 15.40 25.41
N VAL A 38 -37.39 14.79 24.23
CA VAL A 38 -36.09 14.13 24.04
C VAL A 38 -34.97 15.17 23.98
N ALA A 39 -35.16 16.25 23.24
CA ALA A 39 -34.20 17.35 23.19
C ALA A 39 -33.96 17.98 24.57
N THR A 40 -35.03 18.13 25.38
CA THR A 40 -34.92 18.62 26.75
C THR A 40 -34.22 17.63 27.68
N ARG A 41 -34.42 16.29 27.48
CA ARG A 41 -33.70 15.26 28.24
C ARG A 41 -32.24 15.23 27.91
N ILE A 42 -31.89 15.32 26.63
CA ILE A 42 -30.49 15.39 26.18
C ILE A 42 -29.82 16.63 26.80
N GLN A 43 -30.44 17.79 26.74
CA GLN A 43 -29.93 19.01 27.37
C GLN A 43 -29.77 18.86 28.88
N LYS A 44 -30.79 18.33 29.57
CA LYS A 44 -30.74 18.08 30.99
C LYS A 44 -29.68 17.06 31.40
N ALA A 45 -29.46 16.03 30.56
CA ALA A 45 -28.42 15.08 30.79
C ALA A 45 -27.01 15.69 30.59
N ALA A 46 -26.84 16.55 29.57
CA ALA A 46 -25.59 17.32 29.41
C ALA A 46 -25.31 18.26 30.58
N ASP A 47 -26.34 18.94 31.08
CA ASP A 47 -26.21 19.87 32.26
C ASP A 47 -25.82 19.15 33.56
N ALA A 48 -25.97 17.82 33.62
CA ALA A 48 -25.59 17.02 34.79
C ALA A 48 -24.09 16.70 34.84
N VAL A 49 -23.35 16.85 33.73
CA VAL A 49 -21.91 16.60 33.67
C VAL A 49 -21.16 17.87 34.13
N THR A 50 -20.48 17.78 35.26
CA THR A 50 -19.78 18.94 35.89
C THR A 50 -18.32 19.07 35.50
N SER A 51 -17.72 18.04 34.93
CA SER A 51 -16.33 18.02 34.43
C SER A 51 -16.12 16.86 33.45
N THR A 52 -15.15 16.97 32.54
CA THR A 52 -14.77 15.85 31.69
C THR A 52 -14.09 14.72 32.46
N CYS A 53 -13.48 15.04 33.62
CA CYS A 53 -12.64 14.12 34.41
C CYS A 53 -11.46 13.51 33.62
N ILE A 54 -11.17 14.01 32.42
CA ILE A 54 -10.08 13.48 31.57
C ILE A 54 -8.73 14.02 32.03
N ASP A 55 -7.84 13.09 32.37
CA ASP A 55 -6.47 13.38 32.75
C ASP A 55 -5.54 13.09 31.54
N PHE A 56 -5.09 14.13 30.86
CA PHE A 56 -4.21 14.04 29.70
C PHE A 56 -2.90 13.30 29.99
N SER A 57 -2.46 13.24 31.25
CA SER A 57 -1.23 12.50 31.62
C SER A 57 -1.40 10.99 31.60
N LYS A 58 -2.65 10.50 31.57
CA LYS A 58 -2.98 9.08 31.49
C LYS A 58 -3.25 8.59 30.08
N ILE A 59 -3.33 9.52 29.13
CA ILE A 59 -3.56 9.14 27.73
C ILE A 59 -2.25 8.60 27.16
N GLU A 60 -2.26 7.34 26.78
CA GLU A 60 -1.11 6.66 26.15
C GLU A 60 -1.34 6.48 24.63
N ARG A 61 -2.60 6.35 24.17
CA ARG A 61 -2.94 6.17 22.77
C ARG A 61 -3.21 7.51 22.09
N TRP A 62 -2.27 7.93 21.23
CA TRP A 62 -2.27 9.24 20.56
C TRP A 62 -2.30 9.08 19.05
N ALA A 63 -3.05 9.93 18.36
CA ALA A 63 -2.98 10.15 16.92
C ALA A 63 -2.37 11.53 16.62
N GLY A 64 -1.73 11.66 15.44
CA GLY A 64 -1.11 12.90 14.99
C GLY A 64 0.15 13.29 15.78
N GLU A 65 0.75 14.40 15.39
CA GLU A 65 2.01 14.93 15.96
C GLU A 65 1.92 16.44 16.18
N GLY A 66 2.60 16.94 17.18
CA GLY A 66 2.67 18.38 17.49
C GLY A 66 2.59 18.69 18.97
N GLU A 67 2.69 19.97 19.29
CA GLU A 67 2.70 20.50 20.66
C GLU A 67 1.30 20.74 21.24
N CYS A 68 0.28 20.97 20.39
CA CYS A 68 -1.10 21.09 20.80
C CYS A 68 -1.75 19.71 20.97
N ARG A 69 -2.72 19.60 21.85
CA ARG A 69 -3.37 18.32 22.16
C ARG A 69 -4.85 18.48 22.46
N ALA A 70 -5.63 17.47 22.08
CA ALA A 70 -7.03 17.31 22.46
C ALA A 70 -7.29 15.87 22.90
N ALA A 71 -8.40 15.62 23.59
CA ALA A 71 -8.87 14.28 23.89
C ALA A 71 -10.20 14.00 23.18
N LEU A 72 -10.38 12.74 22.77
CA LEU A 72 -11.64 12.18 22.30
C LEU A 72 -12.14 11.17 23.33
N ALA A 73 -13.39 11.28 23.74
CA ALA A 73 -14.06 10.31 24.59
C ALA A 73 -15.27 9.69 23.87
N LEU A 74 -15.35 8.35 23.85
CA LEU A 74 -16.45 7.63 23.22
C LEU A 74 -17.17 6.76 24.24
N LYS A 75 -18.49 6.90 24.33
CA LYS A 75 -19.35 6.09 25.20
C LYS A 75 -20.49 5.48 24.41
N TRP A 76 -20.53 4.17 24.39
CA TRP A 76 -21.60 3.37 23.78
C TRP A 76 -22.83 3.26 24.74
N ALA A 77 -23.89 2.69 24.22
CA ALA A 77 -25.10 2.42 24.99
C ALA A 77 -24.82 1.49 26.18
N ASP A 78 -25.68 1.55 27.19
CA ASP A 78 -25.59 0.66 28.34
C ASP A 78 -25.58 -0.81 27.93
N GLY A 79 -24.75 -1.61 28.59
CA GLY A 79 -24.56 -3.02 28.30
C GLY A 79 -23.49 -3.32 27.25
N GLN A 80 -22.91 -2.29 26.64
CA GLN A 80 -21.76 -2.41 25.74
C GLN A 80 -20.49 -1.88 26.41
N ASN A 81 -19.34 -2.45 26.03
CA ASN A 81 -18.03 -2.08 26.58
C ASN A 81 -18.02 -1.96 28.12
N GLU A 82 -18.73 -2.83 28.81
CA GLU A 82 -18.85 -2.82 30.29
C GLU A 82 -19.26 -1.45 30.88
N GLY A 83 -19.91 -0.58 30.09
CA GLY A 83 -20.28 0.79 30.48
C GLY A 83 -19.11 1.75 30.58
N LYS A 84 -17.93 1.41 30.06
CA LYS A 84 -16.75 2.27 30.05
C LYS A 84 -16.82 3.33 28.96
N THR A 85 -16.14 4.44 29.19
CA THR A 85 -15.89 5.48 28.20
C THR A 85 -14.42 5.40 27.78
N LEU A 86 -14.18 5.07 26.53
CA LEU A 86 -12.82 4.95 26.01
C LEU A 86 -12.25 6.33 25.64
N VAL A 87 -10.96 6.53 25.90
CA VAL A 87 -10.29 7.83 25.71
C VAL A 87 -9.06 7.70 24.84
N TRP A 88 -8.97 8.57 23.83
CA TRP A 88 -7.83 8.76 22.94
C TRP A 88 -7.30 10.18 23.01
N GLY A 89 -6.05 10.39 22.60
CA GLY A 89 -5.45 11.69 22.39
C GLY A 89 -5.26 12.00 20.91
N TYR A 90 -5.27 13.29 20.59
CA TYR A 90 -4.91 13.82 19.28
C TYR A 90 -3.92 14.97 19.44
N ARG A 91 -2.90 15.02 18.58
CA ARG A 91 -1.86 16.06 18.56
C ARG A 91 -1.79 16.74 17.20
N TRP A 92 -1.50 18.06 17.20
CA TRP A 92 -1.28 18.83 15.99
C TRP A 92 -0.27 19.95 16.25
N LYS A 93 0.26 20.54 15.18
CA LYS A 93 1.16 21.68 15.25
C LYS A 93 0.34 22.96 15.48
N SER A 94 0.84 23.88 16.31
CA SER A 94 0.17 25.16 16.61
C SER A 94 -0.06 26.07 15.39
N THR A 95 0.56 25.75 14.26
CA THR A 95 0.34 26.41 12.97
C THR A 95 -0.87 25.88 12.20
N GLU A 96 -1.48 24.79 12.65
CA GLU A 96 -2.64 24.13 12.07
C GLU A 96 -3.90 24.55 12.82
N ASN A 97 -5.06 24.42 12.16
CA ASN A 97 -6.36 24.73 12.75
C ASN A 97 -7.32 23.55 12.55
N PRO A 98 -7.05 22.41 13.16
CA PRO A 98 -7.88 21.22 12.97
C PRO A 98 -9.25 21.38 13.59
N THR A 99 -10.18 20.59 13.08
CA THR A 99 -11.58 20.53 13.52
C THR A 99 -11.84 19.27 14.35
N GLY A 100 -13.00 19.19 14.99
CA GLY A 100 -13.46 17.97 15.64
C GLY A 100 -13.64 16.80 14.66
N GLU A 101 -13.87 17.09 13.36
CA GLU A 101 -13.87 16.08 12.31
C GLU A 101 -12.45 15.54 12.07
N ASP A 102 -11.44 16.42 11.97
CA ASP A 102 -10.05 16.03 11.79
C ASP A 102 -9.58 15.16 12.97
N LEU A 103 -9.96 15.51 14.18
CA LEU A 103 -9.64 14.74 15.39
C LEU A 103 -10.17 13.30 15.32
N ILE A 104 -11.47 13.12 15.12
CA ILE A 104 -12.05 11.77 15.14
C ILE A 104 -11.59 10.93 13.95
N ARG A 105 -11.39 11.54 12.77
CA ARG A 105 -10.84 10.85 11.59
C ARG A 105 -9.38 10.45 11.78
N ALA A 106 -8.56 11.33 12.38
CA ALA A 106 -7.16 11.00 12.65
C ALA A 106 -7.04 9.84 13.64
N ILE A 107 -7.87 9.85 14.69
CA ILE A 107 -7.89 8.75 15.67
C ILE A 107 -8.35 7.44 15.01
N ALA A 108 -9.44 7.44 14.23
CA ALA A 108 -9.90 6.25 13.56
C ALA A 108 -8.93 5.73 12.47
N LYS A 109 -8.11 6.62 11.91
CA LYS A 109 -7.02 6.23 11.01
C LYS A 109 -5.85 5.60 11.77
N ALA A 110 -5.54 6.11 12.96
CA ALA A 110 -4.42 5.64 13.78
C ALA A 110 -4.77 4.41 14.64
N ASP A 111 -6.03 4.24 15.00
CA ASP A 111 -6.52 3.10 15.79
C ASP A 111 -7.44 2.21 14.94
N PRO A 112 -6.92 1.12 14.37
CA PRO A 112 -7.70 0.22 13.52
C PRO A 112 -8.79 -0.55 14.25
N ALA A 113 -8.80 -0.54 15.59
CA ALA A 113 -9.90 -1.07 16.39
C ALA A 113 -11.12 -0.14 16.38
N LEU A 114 -10.97 1.13 15.97
CA LEU A 114 -12.06 2.10 15.93
C LEU A 114 -12.66 2.19 14.52
N TYR A 115 -13.96 1.90 14.42
CA TYR A 115 -14.74 1.99 13.19
C TYR A 115 -15.67 3.18 13.20
N LEU A 116 -15.67 3.97 12.13
CA LEU A 116 -16.57 5.11 11.95
C LEU A 116 -17.40 4.92 10.69
N MET A 117 -18.69 5.11 10.83
CA MET A 117 -19.60 5.20 9.69
C MET A 117 -20.39 6.52 9.74
N GLY A 118 -20.54 7.14 8.60
CA GLY A 118 -21.26 8.39 8.52
C GLY A 118 -21.54 8.85 7.11
N SER A 119 -22.10 10.03 6.98
CA SER A 119 -22.37 10.67 5.70
C SER A 119 -21.79 12.07 5.66
N THR A 120 -21.34 12.51 4.50
CA THR A 120 -20.88 13.87 4.25
C THR A 120 -21.99 14.64 3.51
N GLY A 121 -22.41 15.76 4.06
CA GLY A 121 -23.46 16.61 3.49
C GLY A 121 -23.02 18.07 3.37
N PRO A 122 -23.92 18.98 2.91
CA PRO A 122 -23.62 20.40 2.78
C PRO A 122 -23.19 21.09 4.07
N TYR A 123 -23.38 20.42 5.20
CA TYR A 123 -23.11 20.96 6.55
C TYR A 123 -21.97 20.21 7.26
N GLY A 124 -21.21 19.42 6.52
CA GLY A 124 -20.10 18.63 7.02
C GLY A 124 -20.47 17.18 7.30
N VAL A 125 -19.63 16.50 8.08
CA VAL A 125 -19.78 15.11 8.42
C VAL A 125 -20.86 14.88 9.48
N THR A 126 -21.60 13.80 9.33
CA THR A 126 -22.52 13.27 10.33
C THR A 126 -22.11 11.85 10.67
N ILE A 127 -21.77 11.62 11.94
CA ILE A 127 -21.44 10.27 12.42
C ILE A 127 -22.73 9.52 12.72
N GLY A 128 -22.92 8.38 12.04
CA GLY A 128 -24.09 7.51 12.19
C GLY A 128 -23.81 6.25 12.98
N GLY A 129 -22.58 5.73 12.88
CA GLY A 129 -22.14 4.54 13.56
C GLY A 129 -20.72 4.66 14.10
N ILE A 130 -20.49 4.13 15.31
CA ILE A 130 -19.16 3.98 15.88
C ILE A 130 -19.06 2.57 16.46
N GLY A 131 -18.00 1.86 16.07
CA GLY A 131 -17.65 0.53 16.58
C GLY A 131 -16.26 0.50 17.18
N TYR A 132 -16.04 -0.40 18.12
CA TYR A 132 -14.73 -0.67 18.70
C TYR A 132 -14.54 -2.17 18.88
N ASP A 133 -13.53 -2.73 18.26
CA ASP A 133 -13.12 -4.13 18.31
C ASP A 133 -12.10 -4.27 19.44
N ALA A 134 -12.57 -4.72 20.60
CA ALA A 134 -11.78 -4.69 21.83
C ALA A 134 -10.72 -5.79 21.90
N ASP A 135 -10.98 -6.96 21.32
CA ASP A 135 -10.11 -8.14 21.38
C ASP A 135 -9.28 -8.34 20.10
N ASN A 136 -9.50 -7.49 19.08
CA ASN A 136 -8.77 -7.53 17.81
C ASN A 136 -8.92 -8.87 17.07
N ASP A 137 -10.07 -9.53 17.23
CA ASP A 137 -10.27 -10.87 16.69
C ASP A 137 -11.05 -10.91 15.38
N ARG A 138 -11.84 -9.90 15.10
CA ARG A 138 -12.61 -9.82 13.84
C ARG A 138 -13.03 -8.41 13.46
N LEU A 139 -13.45 -8.29 12.20
CA LEU A 139 -14.05 -7.07 11.68
C LEU A 139 -15.50 -6.95 12.16
N VAL A 140 -15.89 -5.76 12.58
CA VAL A 140 -17.31 -5.43 12.78
C VAL A 140 -17.99 -5.39 11.42
N SER A 141 -19.02 -6.19 11.20
CA SER A 141 -19.79 -6.22 9.96
C SER A 141 -21.17 -5.58 10.12
N VAL A 142 -21.65 -4.97 9.06
CA VAL A 142 -22.96 -4.31 8.99
C VAL A 142 -23.71 -4.85 7.80
N THR A 143 -24.91 -5.41 8.03
CA THR A 143 -25.78 -5.93 6.97
C THR A 143 -26.71 -4.82 6.46
N THR A 144 -26.76 -4.62 5.17
CA THR A 144 -27.71 -3.77 4.46
C THR A 144 -28.82 -4.63 3.82
N GLU A 145 -29.83 -3.98 3.21
CA GLU A 145 -30.86 -4.71 2.48
C GLU A 145 -30.32 -5.48 1.25
N THR A 146 -29.18 -5.07 0.72
CA THR A 146 -28.62 -5.55 -0.55
C THR A 146 -27.32 -6.30 -0.42
N GLU A 147 -26.51 -5.97 0.59
CA GLU A 147 -25.16 -6.54 0.78
C GLU A 147 -24.70 -6.45 2.22
N GLU A 148 -23.69 -7.24 2.55
CA GLU A 148 -22.94 -7.13 3.79
C GLU A 148 -21.77 -6.18 3.62
N VAL A 149 -21.64 -5.20 4.52
CA VAL A 149 -20.58 -4.18 4.50
C VAL A 149 -19.69 -4.34 5.72
N TYR A 150 -18.39 -4.42 5.49
CA TYR A 150 -17.39 -4.49 6.55
C TYR A 150 -16.77 -3.10 6.75
N PRO A 151 -17.03 -2.40 7.87
CA PRO A 151 -16.35 -1.18 8.20
C PRO A 151 -14.83 -1.42 8.27
N ARG A 152 -14.07 -0.54 7.64
CA ARG A 152 -12.61 -0.59 7.64
C ARG A 152 -12.05 0.49 8.56
N CYS A 153 -10.75 0.43 8.85
CA CYS A 153 -10.03 1.51 9.49
C CYS A 153 -10.36 2.86 8.85
N GLY A 154 -10.62 3.85 9.69
CA GLY A 154 -10.98 5.18 9.25
C GLY A 154 -12.48 5.35 9.04
N PHE A 155 -12.86 6.22 8.13
CA PHE A 155 -14.24 6.60 7.91
C PHE A 155 -14.86 5.86 6.73
N VAL A 156 -15.97 5.18 6.98
CA VAL A 156 -16.76 4.48 5.97
C VAL A 156 -18.06 5.24 5.74
N THR A 157 -18.47 5.42 4.48
CA THR A 157 -19.76 6.02 4.15
C THR A 157 -20.88 5.12 4.62
N LEU A 158 -21.79 5.67 5.42
CA LEU A 158 -22.97 4.97 5.90
C LEU A 158 -23.89 4.61 4.72
N PRO A 159 -24.20 3.33 4.51
CA PRO A 159 -25.17 2.92 3.50
C PRO A 159 -26.54 3.56 3.76
N SER A 160 -27.29 3.84 2.68
CA SER A 160 -28.55 4.60 2.78
C SER A 160 -29.68 3.85 3.46
N ASP A 161 -29.57 2.55 3.59
CA ASP A 161 -30.53 1.62 4.22
C ASP A 161 -30.14 1.21 5.64
N VAL A 162 -28.98 1.66 6.16
CA VAL A 162 -28.52 1.41 7.53
C VAL A 162 -28.85 2.60 8.42
N TYR A 163 -29.79 2.41 9.34
CA TYR A 163 -30.27 3.45 10.23
C TYR A 163 -30.34 3.03 11.70
N GLU A 164 -30.07 1.77 12.02
CA GLU A 164 -30.23 1.24 13.35
C GLU A 164 -28.99 0.43 13.78
N SER A 165 -28.71 0.44 15.08
CA SER A 165 -27.62 -0.35 15.66
C SER A 165 -27.80 -1.86 15.46
N SER A 166 -29.04 -2.29 15.29
CA SER A 166 -29.38 -3.69 14.97
C SER A 166 -28.93 -4.13 13.57
N ALA A 167 -28.51 -3.21 12.74
CA ALA A 167 -27.95 -3.54 11.42
C ALA A 167 -26.57 -4.18 11.52
N ALA A 168 -25.83 -3.99 12.60
CA ALA A 168 -24.58 -4.71 12.81
C ALA A 168 -24.89 -6.18 13.12
N THR A 169 -24.26 -7.08 12.38
CA THR A 169 -24.56 -8.51 12.41
C THR A 169 -23.49 -9.36 13.05
N ASP A 170 -22.27 -8.84 13.13
CA ASP A 170 -21.15 -9.54 13.72
C ASP A 170 -20.22 -8.58 14.46
N TRP A 171 -20.08 -8.81 15.76
CA TRP A 171 -19.06 -8.24 16.62
C TRP A 171 -18.74 -9.24 17.74
N GLY A 172 -17.48 -9.27 18.18
CA GLY A 172 -16.99 -10.21 19.18
C GLY A 172 -17.47 -9.93 20.61
N ASP A 173 -17.12 -10.83 21.51
CA ASP A 173 -17.31 -10.62 22.94
C ASP A 173 -16.41 -9.48 23.42
N GLY A 174 -16.97 -8.47 24.04
CA GLY A 174 -16.25 -7.27 24.51
C GLY A 174 -16.23 -6.11 23.53
N ASP A 175 -16.58 -6.33 22.27
CA ASP A 175 -16.71 -5.30 21.25
C ASP A 175 -17.88 -4.37 21.52
N ALA A 176 -17.84 -3.19 20.92
CA ALA A 176 -18.92 -2.23 21.00
C ALA A 176 -19.32 -1.75 19.62
N TRP A 177 -20.62 -1.68 19.38
CA TRP A 177 -21.19 -1.11 18.17
C TRP A 177 -22.52 -0.42 18.44
N ASN A 178 -22.62 0.84 18.09
CA ASN A 178 -23.91 1.51 17.95
C ASN A 178 -23.96 2.31 16.65
N CYS A 179 -25.06 2.12 15.93
CA CYS A 179 -25.43 2.91 14.76
C CYS A 179 -26.91 3.23 14.83
N GLY A 180 -27.34 4.40 14.46
CA GLY A 180 -28.76 4.65 14.39
C GLY A 180 -29.17 6.10 14.28
N TRP A 181 -30.43 6.23 13.83
CA TRP A 181 -31.15 7.50 13.70
C TRP A 181 -32.60 7.37 14.19
N TYR A 182 -33.09 6.14 14.41
CA TYR A 182 -34.49 5.86 14.73
C TYR A 182 -34.72 5.46 16.17
N SER A 183 -33.88 4.62 16.77
CA SER A 183 -33.97 4.20 18.16
C SER A 183 -33.01 4.92 19.07
N GLY A 184 -31.93 5.49 18.51
CA GLY A 184 -30.91 6.26 19.21
C GLY A 184 -30.02 7.04 18.25
N PHE A 185 -29.10 7.80 18.78
CA PHE A 185 -28.10 8.52 17.98
C PHE A 185 -26.86 8.90 18.79
N TRP A 186 -25.77 9.19 18.10
CA TRP A 186 -24.55 9.73 18.68
C TRP A 186 -24.67 11.22 18.95
N SER A 187 -24.72 11.60 20.21
CA SER A 187 -24.71 12.99 20.65
C SER A 187 -23.27 13.49 20.77
N TYR A 188 -23.00 14.67 20.25
CA TYR A 188 -21.69 15.28 20.27
C TYR A 188 -21.59 16.36 21.34
N TYR A 189 -20.61 16.24 22.23
CA TYR A 189 -20.34 17.15 23.33
C TYR A 189 -18.91 17.68 23.23
N VAL A 190 -18.69 18.88 23.77
CA VAL A 190 -17.39 19.55 23.74
C VAL A 190 -17.09 20.25 25.05
N ALA A 191 -15.82 20.35 25.39
CA ALA A 191 -15.29 21.23 26.44
C ALA A 191 -14.03 21.92 25.92
N ASP A 192 -13.83 23.18 26.23
CA ASP A 192 -12.65 23.92 25.77
C ASP A 192 -11.40 23.60 26.59
N LYS A 193 -11.57 23.02 27.79
CA LYS A 193 -10.50 22.48 28.64
C LYS A 193 -10.97 21.23 29.37
N ALA A 194 -10.02 20.38 29.76
CA ALA A 194 -10.31 19.16 30.50
C ALA A 194 -11.07 19.35 31.81
N ASP A 195 -10.86 20.48 32.50
CA ASP A 195 -11.53 20.81 33.76
C ASP A 195 -12.92 21.41 33.55
N ASP A 196 -13.31 21.77 32.34
CA ASP A 196 -14.62 22.35 32.05
C ASP A 196 -15.67 21.25 31.97
N ALA A 197 -16.93 21.60 32.20
CA ALA A 197 -18.07 20.72 31.98
C ALA A 197 -18.28 20.48 30.50
N LEU A 198 -18.54 19.23 30.11
CA LEU A 198 -18.98 18.88 28.75
C LEU A 198 -20.33 19.53 28.47
N GLN A 199 -20.42 20.21 27.35
CA GLN A 199 -21.64 20.80 26.82
C GLN A 199 -21.97 20.26 25.46
N MET A 200 -23.26 20.19 25.13
CA MET A 200 -23.67 19.81 23.78
C MET A 200 -23.05 20.76 22.76
N ALA A 201 -22.40 20.23 21.79
CA ALA A 201 -21.69 21.01 20.77
C ALA A 201 -22.65 21.94 20.01
N PRO A 202 -22.35 23.24 19.90
CA PRO A 202 -23.20 24.20 19.19
C PRO A 202 -23.18 24.01 17.69
N THR A 203 -22.16 23.26 17.17
CA THR A 203 -21.99 22.94 15.75
C THR A 203 -21.66 21.46 15.61
N GLY A 204 -21.77 20.93 14.38
CA GLY A 204 -21.19 19.60 14.08
C GLY A 204 -19.65 19.63 14.15
N ALA A 205 -19.04 18.46 14.19
CA ALA A 205 -17.58 18.30 14.29
C ALA A 205 -16.79 19.08 13.23
N THR A 206 -17.28 19.15 12.00
CA THR A 206 -16.69 19.96 10.92
C THR A 206 -16.62 21.47 11.24
N GLY A 207 -17.55 21.98 12.03
CA GLY A 207 -17.60 23.40 12.44
C GLY A 207 -16.92 23.69 13.78
N ARG A 208 -16.42 22.68 14.49
CA ARG A 208 -15.70 22.79 15.75
C ARG A 208 -14.21 22.97 15.48
N THR A 209 -13.64 24.14 15.74
CA THR A 209 -12.18 24.33 15.74
C THR A 209 -11.63 23.90 17.10
N LEU A 210 -10.57 23.09 17.08
CA LEU A 210 -9.93 22.61 18.30
C LEU A 210 -9.05 23.68 18.95
N THR A 211 -8.97 23.66 20.26
CA THR A 211 -8.05 24.46 21.07
C THR A 211 -7.17 23.55 21.92
N ASP A 212 -5.97 24.00 22.27
CA ASP A 212 -5.07 23.18 23.09
C ASP A 212 -5.67 22.84 24.44
N GLY A 213 -5.72 21.55 24.76
CA GLY A 213 -6.34 21.01 25.98
C GLY A 213 -7.84 20.80 25.92
N CYS A 214 -8.50 20.97 24.77
CA CYS A 214 -9.93 20.71 24.60
C CYS A 214 -10.29 19.24 24.63
N VAL A 215 -11.57 18.95 24.84
CA VAL A 215 -12.14 17.60 24.87
C VAL A 215 -13.38 17.58 24.00
N ASP A 216 -13.42 16.60 23.10
CA ASP A 216 -14.59 16.26 22.32
C ASP A 216 -15.10 14.88 22.74
N ALA A 217 -16.41 14.71 22.85
CA ALA A 217 -17.00 13.43 23.28
C ALA A 217 -18.22 13.05 22.44
N TYR A 218 -18.35 11.78 22.13
CA TYR A 218 -19.55 11.22 21.52
C TYR A 218 -20.18 10.22 22.50
N VAL A 219 -21.48 10.34 22.69
CA VAL A 219 -22.27 9.50 23.58
C VAL A 219 -23.50 9.00 22.84
N PHE A 220 -23.69 7.68 22.78
CA PHE A 220 -24.88 7.09 22.17
C PHE A 220 -26.05 7.06 23.17
N GLY A 221 -27.20 7.56 22.73
CA GLY A 221 -28.43 7.57 23.54
C GLY A 221 -29.63 7.00 22.79
N TYR A 222 -30.41 6.15 23.48
CA TYR A 222 -31.66 5.62 22.95
C TYR A 222 -32.84 6.57 23.15
N PHE A 223 -33.81 6.57 22.23
CA PHE A 223 -35.05 7.35 22.32
C PHE A 223 -36.22 6.61 22.99
N ALA A 224 -36.00 5.46 23.59
CA ALA A 224 -37.04 4.74 24.29
C ALA A 224 -37.71 5.59 25.36
N ALA A 225 -39.01 5.44 25.55
CA ALA A 225 -39.81 6.31 26.42
C ALA A 225 -39.33 6.30 27.87
N ASP A 226 -38.72 5.21 28.31
CA ASP A 226 -38.29 4.97 29.69
C ASP A 226 -36.76 5.00 29.84
N ALA A 227 -35.99 5.25 28.76
CA ALA A 227 -34.54 5.31 28.80
C ALA A 227 -34.07 6.76 28.92
N GLU A 228 -33.30 7.07 29.96
CA GLU A 228 -32.51 8.28 29.97
C GLU A 228 -31.38 8.15 28.96
N PRO A 229 -31.07 9.19 28.18
CA PRO A 229 -29.91 9.17 27.29
C PRO A 229 -28.66 8.83 28.08
N ASN A 230 -27.82 7.97 27.51
CA ASN A 230 -26.53 7.67 28.12
C ASN A 230 -25.70 8.93 28.25
N VAL A 231 -25.39 9.31 29.48
CA VAL A 231 -24.61 10.51 29.76
C VAL A 231 -23.19 10.07 30.05
N TYR A 232 -22.25 10.92 29.70
CA TYR A 232 -20.87 10.78 30.12
C TYR A 232 -20.79 10.81 31.65
N ASP A 233 -20.36 9.72 32.28
CA ASP A 233 -20.38 9.53 33.76
C ASP A 233 -18.98 9.53 34.39
N GLY A 234 -17.93 9.78 33.61
CA GLY A 234 -16.56 9.79 34.10
C GLY A 234 -15.94 8.40 34.33
N ASN A 235 -16.63 7.30 33.92
CA ASN A 235 -16.06 5.96 33.95
C ASN A 235 -15.07 5.77 32.77
N LEU A 236 -13.91 6.41 32.91
CA LEU A 236 -12.92 6.51 31.84
C LEU A 236 -11.99 5.31 31.83
N GLU A 237 -11.76 4.77 30.65
CA GLU A 237 -10.69 3.84 30.35
C GLU A 237 -9.69 4.46 29.39
N TYR A 238 -8.45 4.57 29.85
CA TYR A 238 -7.32 5.02 29.03
C TYR A 238 -6.71 3.80 28.36
N LEU A 239 -6.82 3.77 27.04
CA LEU A 239 -6.28 2.67 26.26
C LEU A 239 -4.75 2.70 26.30
N PRO A 240 -4.08 1.53 26.42
CA PRO A 240 -2.63 1.48 26.33
C PRO A 240 -2.15 2.02 24.98
N ALA A 241 -0.90 2.48 24.91
CA ALA A 241 -0.30 2.87 23.66
C ALA A 241 -0.44 1.73 22.61
N THR A 242 -0.74 2.09 21.37
CA THR A 242 -0.66 1.12 20.28
C THR A 242 0.78 0.65 20.14
N THR A 243 0.99 -0.63 20.01
CA THR A 243 2.32 -1.13 19.66
C THR A 243 2.67 -0.59 18.29
N ASP A 244 3.78 0.11 18.21
CA ASP A 244 4.29 0.63 16.95
C ASP A 244 5.08 -0.48 16.24
N TYR A 245 4.53 -0.97 15.15
CA TYR A 245 5.17 -1.96 14.29
C TYR A 245 5.85 -1.35 13.05
N SER A 246 6.05 -0.03 13.02
CA SER A 246 6.79 0.64 11.93
C SER A 246 8.29 0.34 11.95
N THR A 247 8.79 -0.27 13.04
CA THR A 247 10.20 -0.67 13.18
C THR A 247 10.32 -2.16 13.47
N GLY A 248 11.54 -2.70 13.42
CA GLY A 248 11.80 -4.10 13.69
C GLY A 248 11.60 -5.01 12.48
N THR A 249 11.30 -6.25 12.72
CA THR A 249 11.22 -7.29 11.69
C THR A 249 10.09 -8.25 11.99
N PHE A 250 9.24 -8.52 11.01
CA PHE A 250 8.21 -9.54 11.12
C PHE A 250 8.74 -10.88 10.65
N VAL A 251 8.31 -11.93 11.33
CA VAL A 251 8.61 -13.31 10.97
C VAL A 251 7.29 -14.04 10.73
N LEU A 252 7.01 -14.32 9.47
CA LEU A 252 5.91 -15.22 9.11
C LEU A 252 6.30 -16.65 9.49
N ASN A 253 5.51 -17.26 10.33
CA ASN A 253 5.65 -18.67 10.70
C ASN A 253 4.72 -19.49 9.82
N GLU A 254 5.24 -20.56 9.23
CA GLU A 254 4.47 -21.50 8.41
C GLU A 254 3.29 -22.10 9.17
N GLY A 255 3.46 -22.29 10.47
CA GLY A 255 2.58 -23.06 11.32
C GLY A 255 2.89 -24.56 11.27
N TRP A 256 2.37 -25.31 12.21
CA TRP A 256 2.65 -26.75 12.29
C TRP A 256 1.61 -27.54 11.52
N PHE A 257 1.99 -27.95 10.31
CA PHE A 257 1.11 -28.72 9.42
C PHE A 257 0.47 -29.92 10.12
N GLY A 258 -0.84 -29.98 10.09
CA GLY A 258 -1.65 -31.00 10.74
C GLY A 258 -2.02 -30.67 12.20
N THR A 259 -1.63 -29.49 12.70
CA THR A 259 -1.82 -29.12 14.11
C THR A 259 -2.37 -27.70 14.27
N GLN A 260 -1.77 -26.70 13.59
CA GLN A 260 -2.15 -25.29 13.79
C GLN A 260 -1.92 -24.46 12.53
N ASN A 261 -2.69 -23.38 12.40
CA ASN A 261 -2.53 -22.37 11.37
C ASN A 261 -1.20 -21.59 11.50
N ALA A 262 -0.86 -20.87 10.45
CA ALA A 262 0.23 -19.91 10.42
C ALA A 262 -0.01 -18.73 11.37
N SER A 263 1.07 -18.02 11.70
CA SER A 263 1.06 -16.82 12.54
C SER A 263 2.21 -15.89 12.19
N VAL A 264 2.18 -14.66 12.68
CA VAL A 264 3.27 -13.68 12.55
C VAL A 264 3.80 -13.33 13.94
N ASN A 265 5.13 -13.36 14.08
CA ASN A 265 5.84 -12.84 15.25
C ASN A 265 6.57 -11.55 14.87
N HIS A 266 6.81 -10.69 15.83
CA HIS A 266 7.58 -9.46 15.67
C HIS A 266 8.82 -9.50 16.54
N LEU A 267 9.95 -9.13 15.94
CA LEU A 267 11.23 -8.90 16.61
C LEU A 267 11.53 -7.40 16.58
N SER A 268 11.48 -6.76 17.74
CA SER A 268 11.79 -5.34 17.86
C SER A 268 13.25 -5.03 17.56
N GLU A 269 13.58 -3.78 17.30
CA GLU A 269 14.98 -3.32 17.14
C GLU A 269 15.83 -3.59 18.37
N ASN A 270 15.23 -3.63 19.56
CA ASN A 270 15.90 -3.95 20.82
C ASN A 270 16.10 -5.46 21.04
N GLY A 271 15.62 -6.29 20.13
CA GLY A 271 15.73 -7.75 20.21
C GLY A 271 14.66 -8.44 21.05
N GLU A 272 13.57 -7.77 21.34
CA GLU A 272 12.45 -8.32 22.09
C GLU A 272 11.42 -8.94 21.17
N TRP A 273 10.91 -10.12 21.54
CA TRP A 273 9.88 -10.84 20.79
C TRP A 273 8.49 -10.48 21.26
N THR A 274 7.61 -10.19 20.30
CA THR A 274 6.16 -10.24 20.49
C THR A 274 5.61 -11.36 19.60
N TYR A 275 4.98 -12.36 20.22
CA TYR A 275 4.51 -13.55 19.52
C TYR A 275 3.06 -13.42 19.10
N ARG A 276 2.72 -13.99 17.94
CA ARG A 276 1.35 -14.11 17.41
C ARG A 276 0.64 -12.76 17.29
N ILE A 277 1.35 -11.75 16.84
CA ILE A 277 0.77 -10.41 16.59
C ILE A 277 -0.31 -10.43 15.49
N ALA A 278 -0.25 -11.41 14.61
CA ALA A 278 -1.37 -11.86 13.78
C ALA A 278 -1.41 -13.38 13.87
N ASP A 279 -2.55 -13.93 14.18
CA ASP A 279 -2.76 -15.35 14.42
C ASP A 279 -3.91 -15.90 13.54
N ASN A 280 -4.08 -17.21 13.54
CA ASN A 280 -5.08 -17.89 12.73
C ASN A 280 -5.09 -17.48 11.25
N ILE A 281 -3.92 -17.28 10.72
CA ILE A 281 -3.66 -17.07 9.29
C ILE A 281 -3.66 -18.45 8.64
N GLY A 282 -4.40 -18.76 7.64
CA GLY A 282 -4.47 -20.06 6.96
C GLY A 282 -3.40 -21.12 7.28
N ALA A 283 -3.42 -22.24 6.65
CA ALA A 283 -2.41 -23.27 6.85
C ALA A 283 -1.21 -23.08 5.94
N THR A 284 -0.02 -23.22 6.45
CA THR A 284 1.25 -23.07 5.73
C THR A 284 1.38 -21.67 5.14
N GLY A 285 1.69 -20.69 6.01
CA GLY A 285 2.02 -19.33 5.59
C GLY A 285 3.25 -19.37 4.71
N CYS A 286 3.17 -18.90 3.47
CA CYS A 286 4.23 -19.11 2.48
C CYS A 286 4.75 -17.80 1.88
N TYR A 287 4.06 -16.70 2.02
CA TYR A 287 4.49 -15.40 1.49
C TYR A 287 3.89 -14.25 2.28
N ALA A 288 4.65 -13.20 2.49
CA ALA A 288 4.14 -11.96 3.05
C ALA A 288 4.91 -10.75 2.50
N THR A 289 4.21 -9.64 2.32
CA THR A 289 4.79 -8.39 1.83
C THR A 289 3.97 -7.19 2.31
N PRO A 290 4.59 -6.03 2.59
CA PRO A 290 3.87 -4.78 2.75
C PRO A 290 3.40 -4.26 1.39
N TRP A 291 2.24 -3.61 1.34
CA TRP A 291 1.73 -2.89 0.19
C TRP A 291 0.61 -1.94 0.61
N ALA A 292 0.70 -0.66 0.23
CA ALA A 292 -0.33 0.35 0.50
C ALA A 292 -0.75 0.44 1.97
N ASN A 293 0.22 0.53 2.89
CA ASN A 293 0.02 0.56 4.34
C ASN A 293 -0.71 -0.67 4.91
N ARG A 294 -0.57 -1.81 4.26
CA ARG A 294 -1.12 -3.11 4.69
C ARG A 294 -0.07 -4.20 4.53
N TYR A 295 -0.23 -5.29 5.28
CA TYR A 295 0.48 -6.54 5.02
C TYR A 295 -0.44 -7.52 4.34
N TYR A 296 0.02 -8.09 3.24
CA TYR A 296 -0.66 -9.18 2.53
C TYR A 296 0.09 -10.46 2.81
N ILE A 297 -0.57 -11.38 3.48
CA ILE A 297 -0.02 -12.67 3.89
C ILE A 297 -0.75 -13.76 3.11
N ILE A 298 0.01 -14.58 2.39
CA ILE A 298 -0.52 -15.67 1.59
C ILE A 298 -0.25 -16.99 2.30
N ALA A 299 -1.29 -17.78 2.48
CA ALA A 299 -1.20 -19.14 2.98
C ALA A 299 -1.55 -20.15 1.88
N LYS A 300 -0.97 -21.33 1.98
CA LYS A 300 -1.22 -22.44 1.08
C LYS A 300 -2.69 -22.84 1.07
N GLN A 301 -3.26 -23.06 2.24
CA GLN A 301 -4.63 -23.51 2.43
C GLN A 301 -5.36 -22.57 3.41
N PRO A 302 -6.69 -22.50 3.35
CA PRO A 302 -7.42 -21.57 4.19
C PRO A 302 -7.40 -21.96 5.67
N LYS A 303 -7.18 -23.24 5.96
CA LYS A 303 -7.21 -23.76 7.32
C LYS A 303 -6.36 -25.02 7.43
N ASP A 304 -5.59 -25.14 8.51
CA ASP A 304 -4.97 -26.42 8.89
C ASP A 304 -6.04 -27.39 9.42
N LYS A 305 -5.88 -28.66 9.14
CA LYS A 305 -6.80 -29.69 9.59
C LYS A 305 -6.87 -29.85 11.12
N GLY A 306 -5.83 -29.41 11.85
CA GLY A 306 -5.77 -29.39 13.29
C GLY A 306 -6.25 -28.09 13.93
N ALA A 307 -6.49 -27.03 13.14
CA ALA A 307 -6.99 -25.77 13.63
C ALA A 307 -8.51 -25.75 13.76
N GLU A 308 -9.04 -24.94 14.67
CA GLU A 308 -10.48 -24.78 14.89
C GLU A 308 -11.10 -23.82 13.86
N VAL A 309 -10.43 -22.71 13.57
CA VAL A 309 -10.93 -21.63 12.72
C VAL A 309 -10.22 -21.57 11.38
N SER A 310 -10.89 -21.03 10.36
CA SER A 310 -10.29 -20.73 9.06
C SER A 310 -9.62 -19.36 9.11
N GLY A 311 -8.41 -19.25 8.56
CA GLY A 311 -7.69 -17.99 8.38
C GLY A 311 -7.72 -17.48 6.95
N GLY A 312 -8.32 -18.24 6.02
CA GLY A 312 -8.31 -17.91 4.58
C GLY A 312 -6.94 -18.11 3.93
N ARG A 313 -6.91 -18.02 2.60
CA ARG A 313 -5.67 -18.07 1.81
C ARG A 313 -4.96 -16.74 1.68
N ILE A 314 -5.69 -15.64 1.89
CA ILE A 314 -5.12 -14.30 1.98
C ILE A 314 -5.58 -13.69 3.30
N THR A 315 -4.64 -13.26 4.11
CA THR A 315 -4.91 -12.42 5.27
C THR A 315 -4.32 -11.03 4.99
N VAL A 316 -5.14 -10.01 5.17
CA VAL A 316 -4.75 -8.61 5.02
C VAL A 316 -4.73 -7.99 6.41
N CYS A 317 -3.58 -7.45 6.82
CA CYS A 317 -3.43 -6.76 8.10
C CYS A 317 -3.13 -5.28 7.88
N ASP A 318 -3.51 -4.45 8.84
CA ASP A 318 -3.06 -3.07 8.95
C ASP A 318 -1.56 -3.04 9.26
N ALA A 319 -0.79 -2.19 8.56
CA ALA A 319 0.66 -2.20 8.69
C ALA A 319 1.17 -1.65 10.03
N ASN A 320 0.42 -0.79 10.70
CA ASN A 320 0.85 -0.16 11.94
C ASN A 320 0.52 -1.01 13.18
N SER A 321 -0.61 -1.70 13.16
CA SER A 321 -1.14 -2.44 14.30
C SER A 321 -1.11 -3.96 14.13
N MET A 322 -0.87 -4.47 12.91
CA MET A 322 -0.99 -5.88 12.54
C MET A 322 -2.39 -6.48 12.74
N ARG A 323 -3.39 -5.63 12.98
CA ARG A 323 -4.77 -6.07 13.07
C ARG A 323 -5.24 -6.65 11.74
N VAL A 324 -5.94 -7.77 11.78
CA VAL A 324 -6.54 -8.40 10.61
C VAL A 324 -7.70 -7.54 10.09
N LEU A 325 -7.59 -7.07 8.85
CA LEU A 325 -8.59 -6.26 8.16
C LEU A 325 -9.53 -7.11 7.29
N LYS A 326 -9.00 -8.19 6.72
CA LYS A 326 -9.77 -9.08 5.83
C LYS A 326 -9.09 -10.43 5.73
N GLN A 327 -9.90 -11.49 5.68
CA GLN A 327 -9.47 -12.84 5.31
C GLN A 327 -10.26 -13.30 4.09
N ILE A 328 -9.56 -13.78 3.07
CA ILE A 328 -10.15 -14.28 1.83
C ILE A 328 -9.95 -15.78 1.78
N GLU A 329 -11.05 -16.52 1.86
CA GLU A 329 -11.06 -17.98 1.96
C GLU A 329 -10.43 -18.65 0.73
N ASN A 330 -10.81 -18.19 -0.48
CA ASN A 330 -10.37 -18.77 -1.74
C ASN A 330 -9.85 -17.72 -2.70
N ILE A 331 -8.72 -18.01 -3.35
CA ILE A 331 -8.18 -17.17 -4.44
C ILE A 331 -8.82 -17.57 -5.76
N GLY A 332 -8.88 -18.87 -6.02
CA GLY A 332 -9.51 -19.48 -7.19
C GLY A 332 -10.42 -20.63 -6.73
N GLY A 333 -10.21 -21.82 -7.29
CA GLY A 333 -10.93 -23.01 -6.87
C GLY A 333 -10.61 -23.43 -5.43
N ALA A 334 -11.53 -24.16 -4.79
CA ALA A 334 -11.37 -24.59 -3.39
C ALA A 334 -10.10 -25.43 -3.11
N ASN A 335 -9.52 -26.05 -4.15
CA ASN A 335 -8.31 -26.86 -4.05
C ASN A 335 -7.04 -26.14 -4.54
N GLU A 336 -7.14 -24.89 -4.94
CA GLU A 336 -6.00 -24.07 -5.39
C GLU A 336 -5.24 -23.54 -4.19
N ASP A 337 -4.03 -24.01 -3.99
CA ASP A 337 -3.17 -23.49 -2.92
C ASP A 337 -2.61 -22.10 -3.28
N GLY A 338 -2.59 -21.17 -2.32
CA GLY A 338 -1.94 -19.87 -2.46
C GLY A 338 -0.42 -19.97 -2.56
N ARG A 339 0.25 -18.99 -3.23
CA ARG A 339 1.71 -18.98 -3.42
C ARG A 339 2.35 -17.63 -3.15
N SER A 340 2.05 -16.58 -3.90
CA SER A 340 2.69 -15.28 -3.73
C SER A 340 1.77 -14.11 -4.11
N PHE A 341 2.23 -12.90 -3.80
CA PHE A 341 1.58 -11.64 -4.11
C PHE A 341 2.55 -10.75 -4.89
N CYS A 342 2.03 -9.97 -5.84
CA CYS A 342 2.77 -8.95 -6.57
C CYS A 342 1.87 -7.73 -6.78
N GLY A 343 2.19 -6.61 -6.11
CA GLY A 343 1.47 -5.36 -6.32
C GLY A 343 1.67 -4.83 -7.75
N ILE A 344 0.61 -4.33 -8.34
CA ILE A 344 0.61 -3.73 -9.69
C ILE A 344 0.55 -2.23 -9.59
N ASP A 345 -0.39 -1.70 -8.84
CA ASP A 345 -0.58 -0.28 -8.56
C ASP A 345 -1.30 -0.12 -7.21
N GLU A 346 -1.77 1.07 -6.88
CA GLU A 346 -2.46 1.35 -5.62
C GLU A 346 -3.81 0.61 -5.48
N HIS A 347 -4.39 0.16 -6.60
CA HIS A 347 -5.72 -0.46 -6.66
C HIS A 347 -5.70 -1.96 -6.97
N ARG A 348 -4.59 -2.49 -7.51
CA ARG A 348 -4.53 -3.85 -8.03
C ARG A 348 -3.26 -4.58 -7.65
N ALA A 349 -3.41 -5.88 -7.42
CA ALA A 349 -2.30 -6.81 -7.28
C ALA A 349 -2.58 -8.11 -8.03
N TYR A 350 -1.54 -8.90 -8.27
CA TYR A 350 -1.65 -10.29 -8.68
C TYR A 350 -1.38 -11.21 -7.50
N VAL A 351 -2.13 -12.28 -7.42
CA VAL A 351 -1.92 -13.37 -6.48
C VAL A 351 -1.76 -14.67 -7.26
N SER A 352 -0.70 -15.39 -6.99
CA SER A 352 -0.43 -16.68 -7.64
C SER A 352 -0.89 -17.86 -6.79
N THR A 353 -1.29 -18.94 -7.48
CA THR A 353 -1.75 -20.20 -6.91
C THR A 353 -1.10 -21.40 -7.61
N THR A 354 -1.46 -22.61 -7.19
CA THR A 354 -1.09 -23.84 -7.90
C THR A 354 -1.67 -23.95 -9.30
N GLU A 355 -2.72 -23.20 -9.64
CA GLU A 355 -3.44 -23.38 -10.92
C GLU A 355 -3.54 -22.09 -11.74
N GLY A 356 -3.14 -20.96 -11.20
CA GLY A 356 -3.26 -19.70 -11.93
C GLY A 356 -2.68 -18.49 -11.22
N ILE A 357 -2.78 -17.38 -11.93
CA ILE A 357 -2.53 -16.02 -11.42
C ILE A 357 -3.85 -15.29 -11.50
N TYR A 358 -4.22 -14.62 -10.39
CA TYR A 358 -5.48 -13.91 -10.24
C TYR A 358 -5.23 -12.45 -9.93
N GLU A 359 -6.12 -11.59 -10.37
CA GLU A 359 -6.13 -10.18 -9.98
C GLU A 359 -6.94 -10.02 -8.69
N LEU A 360 -6.33 -9.32 -7.74
CA LEU A 360 -6.93 -8.88 -6.47
C LEU A 360 -7.19 -7.38 -6.57
N ASP A 361 -8.43 -6.97 -6.39
CA ASP A 361 -8.84 -5.59 -6.16
C ASP A 361 -8.44 -5.20 -4.73
N LEU A 362 -7.59 -4.19 -4.59
CA LEU A 362 -7.06 -3.74 -3.31
C LEU A 362 -7.99 -2.77 -2.58
N ASP A 363 -8.95 -2.17 -3.29
CA ASP A 363 -9.94 -1.26 -2.69
C ASP A 363 -11.03 -2.06 -1.98
N ASN A 364 -11.51 -3.14 -2.62
CA ASN A 364 -12.57 -3.99 -2.11
C ASN A 364 -12.07 -5.27 -1.43
N LEU A 365 -10.78 -5.59 -1.59
CA LEU A 365 -10.14 -6.82 -1.12
C LEU A 365 -10.86 -8.07 -1.63
N GLU A 366 -11.05 -8.14 -2.96
CA GLU A 366 -11.75 -9.22 -3.64
C GLU A 366 -10.99 -9.72 -4.86
N ILE A 367 -11.06 -11.02 -5.12
CA ILE A 367 -10.54 -11.61 -6.35
C ILE A 367 -11.49 -11.30 -7.50
N THR A 368 -11.01 -10.61 -8.53
CA THR A 368 -11.85 -10.13 -9.63
C THR A 368 -11.83 -11.03 -10.85
N LYS A 369 -10.67 -11.55 -11.23
CA LYS A 369 -10.53 -12.39 -12.43
C LYS A 369 -9.28 -13.25 -12.41
N LYS A 370 -9.28 -14.31 -13.22
CA LYS A 370 -8.09 -15.10 -13.54
C LYS A 370 -7.31 -14.44 -14.69
N VAL A 371 -6.04 -14.12 -14.45
CA VAL A 371 -5.13 -13.51 -15.43
C VAL A 371 -4.44 -14.57 -16.27
N LEU A 372 -3.94 -15.62 -15.63
CA LEU A 372 -3.24 -16.70 -16.30
C LEU A 372 -3.64 -18.04 -15.68
N SER A 373 -3.80 -19.08 -16.51
CA SER A 373 -4.04 -20.45 -16.05
C SER A 373 -3.05 -21.42 -16.69
N THR A 374 -2.72 -22.48 -15.96
CA THR A 374 -2.01 -23.64 -16.54
C THR A 374 -3.00 -24.68 -16.99
N GLU A 375 -2.65 -25.42 -18.05
CA GLU A 375 -3.43 -26.58 -18.51
C GLU A 375 -3.10 -27.86 -17.71
N ASN A 376 -2.21 -27.76 -16.72
CA ASN A 376 -1.62 -28.94 -16.08
C ASN A 376 -1.69 -28.85 -14.56
N TYR A 377 -2.56 -29.66 -13.94
CA TYR A 377 -2.85 -29.68 -12.49
C TYR A 377 -1.68 -29.97 -11.55
N ASN A 378 -0.50 -30.31 -12.07
CA ASN A 378 0.71 -30.55 -11.28
C ASN A 378 1.72 -29.40 -11.37
N THR A 379 1.34 -28.27 -11.87
CA THR A 379 2.17 -27.08 -11.96
C THR A 379 1.84 -26.10 -10.86
N GLN A 380 2.82 -25.35 -10.43
CA GLN A 380 2.69 -24.34 -9.37
C GLN A 380 3.27 -23.04 -9.89
N PHE A 381 2.51 -21.96 -9.77
CA PHE A 381 3.09 -20.66 -9.92
C PHE A 381 3.92 -20.35 -8.66
N GLY A 382 5.00 -19.64 -8.84
CA GLY A 382 5.89 -19.19 -7.77
C GLY A 382 5.76 -17.69 -7.55
N ASN A 383 6.88 -17.05 -7.20
CA ASN A 383 6.93 -15.63 -7.00
C ASN A 383 6.85 -14.84 -8.32
N MET A 384 6.54 -13.58 -8.19
CA MET A 384 6.35 -12.64 -9.28
C MET A 384 7.06 -11.32 -8.95
N VAL A 385 7.58 -10.65 -9.98
CA VAL A 385 8.18 -9.32 -9.87
C VAL A 385 7.68 -8.45 -11.01
N ARG A 386 7.19 -7.25 -10.67
CA ARG A 386 6.82 -6.23 -11.65
C ARG A 386 8.05 -5.47 -12.15
N PHE A 387 8.10 -5.20 -13.45
CA PHE A 387 9.08 -4.31 -14.08
C PHE A 387 8.41 -3.53 -15.23
N GLY A 388 8.43 -2.23 -15.15
CA GLY A 388 7.68 -1.38 -16.10
C GLY A 388 6.21 -1.81 -16.18
N ASP A 389 5.72 -2.05 -17.39
CA ASP A 389 4.35 -2.49 -17.66
C ASP A 389 4.18 -4.01 -17.63
N TYR A 390 5.18 -4.74 -17.15
CA TYR A 390 5.19 -6.20 -17.18
C TYR A 390 5.35 -6.81 -15.79
N VAL A 391 4.86 -8.02 -15.65
CA VAL A 391 5.13 -8.91 -14.53
C VAL A 391 5.86 -10.13 -15.05
N LEU A 392 7.01 -10.43 -14.44
CA LEU A 392 7.73 -11.67 -14.63
C LEU A 392 7.25 -12.66 -13.57
N ALA A 393 6.65 -13.77 -14.01
CA ALA A 393 6.05 -14.77 -13.13
C ALA A 393 6.67 -16.14 -13.35
N THR A 394 7.02 -16.83 -12.27
CA THR A 394 7.57 -18.18 -12.34
C THR A 394 6.47 -19.24 -12.32
N GLU A 395 6.57 -20.23 -13.18
CA GLU A 395 5.93 -21.53 -13.03
C GLU A 395 7.01 -22.52 -12.60
N TYR A 396 6.96 -22.93 -11.35
CA TYR A 396 8.03 -23.62 -10.67
C TYR A 396 8.61 -24.81 -11.45
N GLY A 397 9.86 -24.67 -11.84
CA GLY A 397 10.62 -25.70 -12.54
C GLY A 397 10.19 -25.99 -13.98
N LYS A 398 9.38 -25.14 -14.63
CA LYS A 398 8.87 -25.37 -15.98
C LYS A 398 8.96 -24.18 -16.92
N ASN A 399 8.41 -23.04 -16.50
CA ASN A 399 8.29 -21.87 -17.36
C ASN A 399 8.53 -20.56 -16.57
N LEU A 400 8.81 -19.53 -17.33
CA LEU A 400 8.82 -18.14 -16.92
C LEU A 400 7.88 -17.38 -17.85
N PHE A 401 6.94 -16.64 -17.30
CA PHE A 401 5.94 -15.88 -18.05
C PHE A 401 6.23 -14.39 -17.98
N VAL A 402 6.05 -13.70 -19.09
CA VAL A 402 6.02 -12.24 -19.17
C VAL A 402 4.58 -11.84 -19.46
N ILE A 403 3.95 -11.15 -18.51
CA ILE A 403 2.56 -10.70 -18.56
C ILE A 403 2.56 -9.19 -18.65
N ASN A 404 1.85 -8.62 -19.62
CA ASN A 404 1.57 -7.18 -19.61
C ASN A 404 0.48 -6.91 -18.57
N CYS A 405 0.81 -6.15 -17.52
CA CYS A 405 -0.10 -5.88 -16.42
C CYS A 405 -1.06 -4.70 -16.68
N THR A 406 -0.95 -3.99 -17.81
CA THR A 406 -1.90 -2.94 -18.17
C THR A 406 -3.18 -3.51 -18.78
N ASP A 407 -3.08 -4.63 -19.51
CA ASP A 407 -4.20 -5.30 -20.19
C ASP A 407 -4.35 -6.78 -19.83
N ASN A 408 -3.48 -7.30 -18.95
CA ASN A 408 -3.45 -8.70 -18.50
C ASN A 408 -3.16 -9.71 -19.61
N THR A 409 -2.43 -9.31 -20.65
CA THR A 409 -2.08 -10.22 -21.75
C THR A 409 -0.75 -10.95 -21.52
N LEU A 410 -0.71 -12.23 -21.86
CA LEU A 410 0.52 -13.00 -21.88
C LEU A 410 1.36 -12.60 -23.10
N VAL A 411 2.53 -12.00 -22.85
CA VAL A 411 3.45 -11.52 -23.90
C VAL A 411 4.41 -12.62 -24.36
N LYS A 412 4.98 -13.37 -23.40
CA LYS A 412 5.98 -14.41 -23.70
C LYS A 412 5.93 -15.53 -22.68
N THR A 413 6.16 -16.74 -23.15
CA THR A 413 6.44 -17.92 -22.33
C THR A 413 7.84 -18.40 -22.65
N LEU A 414 8.67 -18.51 -21.62
CA LEU A 414 10.03 -19.04 -21.71
C LEU A 414 10.08 -20.39 -21.02
N PRO A 415 10.31 -21.50 -21.74
CA PRO A 415 10.64 -22.79 -21.12
C PRO A 415 11.88 -22.62 -20.25
N SER A 416 11.74 -22.88 -18.94
CA SER A 416 12.81 -22.67 -17.97
C SER A 416 12.56 -23.51 -16.72
N THR A 417 13.62 -23.82 -15.99
CA THR A 417 13.51 -24.41 -14.66
C THR A 417 13.44 -23.36 -13.57
N ALA A 418 12.92 -22.15 -13.89
CA ALA A 418 12.80 -21.03 -12.97
C ALA A 418 12.04 -21.40 -11.70
N ALA A 419 12.55 -20.92 -10.56
CA ALA A 419 11.94 -21.10 -9.26
C ALA A 419 11.61 -19.76 -8.60
N SER A 420 12.53 -18.80 -8.62
CA SER A 420 12.35 -17.51 -7.99
C SER A 420 12.94 -16.39 -8.84
N VAL A 421 12.41 -15.18 -8.70
CA VAL A 421 12.87 -13.97 -9.39
C VAL A 421 13.00 -12.83 -8.39
N VAL A 422 14.07 -12.02 -8.53
CA VAL A 422 14.32 -10.83 -7.73
C VAL A 422 14.78 -9.67 -8.60
N MET A 423 14.52 -8.46 -8.15
CA MET A 423 15.05 -7.22 -8.75
C MET A 423 16.25 -6.74 -7.91
N ALA A 424 17.41 -6.58 -8.53
CA ALA A 424 18.58 -6.00 -7.88
C ALA A 424 18.48 -4.46 -7.82
N LYS A 425 19.37 -3.83 -7.05
CA LYS A 425 19.40 -2.37 -6.84
C LYS A 425 19.42 -1.58 -8.15
N ASP A 426 20.14 -2.04 -9.16
CA ASP A 426 20.25 -1.40 -10.47
C ASP A 426 19.05 -1.62 -11.39
N GLY A 427 18.00 -2.31 -10.91
CA GLY A 427 16.81 -2.67 -11.67
C GLY A 427 16.96 -3.94 -12.51
N SER A 428 18.13 -4.57 -12.53
CA SER A 428 18.31 -5.84 -13.23
C SER A 428 17.51 -6.96 -12.55
N LEU A 429 16.93 -7.84 -13.38
CA LEU A 429 16.13 -8.97 -12.90
C LEU A 429 16.96 -10.24 -12.94
N TRP A 430 16.94 -10.98 -11.85
CA TRP A 430 17.69 -12.22 -11.67
C TRP A 430 16.75 -13.37 -11.34
N VAL A 431 17.01 -14.51 -11.95
CA VAL A 431 16.16 -15.71 -11.87
C VAL A 431 17.00 -16.88 -11.37
N SER A 432 16.55 -17.52 -10.28
CA SER A 432 17.10 -18.79 -9.84
C SER A 432 16.50 -19.95 -10.65
N THR A 433 17.35 -20.87 -11.08
CA THR A 433 16.96 -22.06 -11.86
C THR A 433 17.68 -23.29 -11.31
N LYS A 434 17.29 -24.49 -11.75
CA LYS A 434 18.01 -25.75 -11.42
C LYS A 434 19.43 -25.76 -11.97
N GLU A 435 19.68 -25.03 -13.05
CA GLU A 435 20.97 -24.93 -13.72
C GLU A 435 21.85 -23.84 -13.10
N GLY A 436 21.31 -22.98 -12.23
CA GLY A 436 22.03 -21.89 -11.59
C GLY A 436 21.23 -20.60 -11.51
N ILE A 437 21.87 -19.49 -11.83
CA ILE A 437 21.27 -18.16 -11.84
C ILE A 437 21.36 -17.58 -13.25
N SER A 438 20.31 -16.92 -13.70
CA SER A 438 20.27 -16.21 -14.97
C SER A 438 19.86 -14.77 -14.76
N ARG A 439 20.39 -13.85 -15.56
CA ARG A 439 19.86 -12.51 -15.72
C ARG A 439 18.70 -12.55 -16.72
N PHE A 440 17.62 -11.86 -16.44
CA PHE A 440 16.56 -11.66 -17.42
C PHE A 440 16.80 -10.38 -18.20
N ASN A 441 16.92 -10.48 -19.50
CA ASN A 441 17.08 -9.34 -20.40
C ASN A 441 15.71 -8.75 -20.71
N THR A 442 15.44 -7.54 -20.22
CA THR A 442 14.14 -6.85 -20.36
C THR A 442 13.86 -6.34 -21.78
N GLU A 443 14.86 -6.24 -22.65
CA GLU A 443 14.69 -5.81 -24.05
C GLU A 443 14.34 -6.99 -24.96
N THR A 444 15.07 -8.10 -24.83
CA THR A 444 14.85 -9.31 -25.66
C THR A 444 13.84 -10.26 -25.03
N LEU A 445 13.56 -10.07 -23.74
CA LEU A 445 12.72 -10.95 -22.91
C LEU A 445 13.27 -12.39 -22.87
N ASP A 446 14.58 -12.56 -22.78
CA ASP A 446 15.27 -13.86 -22.71
C ASP A 446 16.13 -13.99 -21.45
N LEU A 447 16.50 -15.23 -21.12
CA LEU A 447 17.40 -15.52 -20.00
C LEU A 447 18.85 -15.57 -20.48
N GLU A 448 19.73 -14.90 -19.75
CA GLU A 448 21.18 -14.91 -19.93
C GLU A 448 21.82 -15.64 -18.74
N PRO A 449 22.27 -16.90 -18.91
CA PRO A 449 22.85 -17.67 -17.80
C PRO A 449 24.11 -17.02 -17.24
N LEU A 450 24.19 -16.94 -15.89
CA LEU A 450 25.40 -16.52 -15.17
C LEU A 450 26.37 -17.69 -15.03
N THR A 451 27.63 -17.48 -15.40
CA THR A 451 28.69 -18.45 -15.11
C THR A 451 29.18 -18.23 -13.69
N LEU A 452 28.88 -19.18 -12.81
CA LEU A 452 29.39 -19.19 -11.44
C LEU A 452 30.82 -19.76 -11.44
N GLY A 453 31.67 -19.19 -10.57
CA GLY A 453 33.06 -19.63 -10.40
C GLY A 453 33.20 -20.99 -9.73
N GLU A 454 34.44 -21.52 -9.71
CA GLU A 454 34.76 -22.76 -9.01
C GLU A 454 34.46 -22.67 -7.51
N GLY A 455 33.84 -23.70 -6.94
CA GLY A 455 33.48 -23.76 -5.52
C GLY A 455 32.19 -23.05 -5.15
N ILE A 456 31.51 -22.38 -6.09
CA ILE A 456 30.20 -21.78 -5.88
C ILE A 456 29.11 -22.82 -6.12
N GLU A 457 28.25 -23.03 -5.13
CA GLU A 457 27.15 -23.98 -5.21
C GLU A 457 25.89 -23.32 -5.79
N LEU A 458 25.09 -24.10 -6.49
CA LEU A 458 23.84 -23.65 -7.10
C LEU A 458 22.77 -23.34 -6.04
N PRO A 459 21.78 -22.50 -6.35
CA PRO A 459 20.64 -22.28 -5.48
C PRO A 459 19.91 -23.60 -5.15
N VAL A 460 19.51 -23.73 -3.89
CA VAL A 460 18.53 -24.73 -3.49
C VAL A 460 17.15 -24.22 -3.90
N LEU A 461 16.41 -25.01 -4.66
CA LEU A 461 15.03 -24.71 -4.97
C LEU A 461 14.14 -25.42 -3.96
N SER A 462 13.12 -24.75 -3.46
CA SER A 462 12.21 -25.33 -2.46
C SER A 462 11.56 -26.61 -2.97
N GLY A 463 11.48 -27.62 -2.12
CA GLY A 463 11.06 -28.97 -2.49
C GLY A 463 9.60 -29.12 -2.92
N GLY A 464 8.83 -28.07 -2.95
CA GLY A 464 7.42 -28.11 -3.29
C GLY A 464 6.87 -26.82 -3.90
N GLY A 465 7.72 -25.80 -4.05
CA GLY A 465 7.31 -24.52 -4.62
C GLY A 465 6.32 -23.73 -3.76
N TRP A 466 6.17 -24.07 -2.47
CA TRP A 466 5.23 -23.38 -1.60
C TRP A 466 5.79 -22.11 -0.96
N ASN A 467 7.09 -21.87 -1.06
CA ASN A 467 7.74 -20.67 -0.55
C ASN A 467 8.53 -19.92 -1.65
N PRO A 468 8.91 -18.65 -1.44
CA PRO A 468 9.62 -17.85 -2.45
C PRO A 468 11.12 -18.16 -2.59
N ASP A 469 11.62 -19.25 -2.01
CA ASP A 469 13.02 -19.63 -1.90
C ASP A 469 13.91 -18.65 -1.10
N CYS A 470 15.10 -19.11 -0.75
CA CYS A 470 16.18 -18.29 -0.19
C CYS A 470 16.94 -17.54 -1.29
N PHE A 471 16.23 -16.74 -2.09
CA PHE A 471 16.81 -15.93 -3.17
C PHE A 471 16.34 -14.49 -2.98
N CYS A 472 17.26 -13.57 -2.69
CA CYS A 472 16.94 -12.18 -2.39
C CYS A 472 18.03 -11.21 -2.88
N ALA A 473 17.71 -9.92 -2.90
CA ALA A 473 18.61 -8.86 -3.34
C ALA A 473 18.73 -7.77 -2.26
N SER A 474 19.88 -7.12 -2.19
CA SER A 474 20.06 -5.91 -1.42
C SER A 474 19.46 -4.72 -2.17
N LEU A 475 18.89 -3.76 -1.42
CA LEU A 475 18.48 -2.47 -1.92
C LEU A 475 19.60 -1.41 -1.79
N GLN A 476 20.53 -1.60 -0.85
CA GLN A 476 21.60 -0.64 -0.57
C GLN A 476 22.89 -0.92 -1.36
N SER A 477 23.12 -2.19 -1.72
CA SER A 477 24.24 -2.61 -2.55
C SER A 477 23.77 -3.43 -3.77
N ASN A 478 24.54 -3.44 -4.86
CA ASN A 478 24.16 -4.18 -6.07
C ASN A 478 24.56 -5.67 -5.95
N VAL A 479 23.94 -6.35 -4.97
CA VAL A 479 24.27 -7.72 -4.58
C VAL A 479 23.00 -8.57 -4.49
N ILE A 480 23.07 -9.79 -5.01
CA ILE A 480 22.05 -10.83 -4.82
C ILE A 480 22.61 -11.95 -3.95
N TYR A 481 21.74 -12.58 -3.17
CA TYR A 481 22.06 -13.65 -2.23
C TYR A 481 21.22 -14.89 -2.52
N TRP A 482 21.79 -16.08 -2.30
CA TRP A 482 21.05 -17.34 -2.36
C TRP A 482 21.60 -18.34 -1.36
N ALA A 483 20.74 -19.26 -0.94
CA ALA A 483 21.14 -20.37 -0.11
C ALA A 483 21.36 -21.63 -0.95
N SER A 484 22.30 -22.45 -0.51
CA SER A 484 22.67 -23.71 -1.15
C SER A 484 22.77 -24.85 -0.14
N SER A 485 22.38 -26.06 -0.58
CA SER A 485 22.54 -27.29 0.20
C SER A 485 22.57 -28.49 -0.77
N LYS A 486 23.24 -29.53 -0.33
CA LYS A 486 23.22 -30.85 -1.02
C LYS A 486 22.20 -31.82 -0.41
N GLU A 487 21.58 -31.44 0.71
CA GLU A 487 20.63 -32.26 1.47
C GLU A 487 19.45 -31.41 1.94
N TYR A 488 18.56 -31.97 2.74
CA TYR A 488 17.36 -31.28 3.25
C TYR A 488 17.64 -30.09 4.18
N THR A 489 18.89 -29.94 4.65
CA THR A 489 19.27 -28.78 5.49
C THR A 489 20.06 -27.79 4.64
N ILE A 490 19.65 -26.53 4.65
CA ILE A 490 20.28 -25.44 3.90
C ILE A 490 21.46 -24.93 4.74
N ASN A 491 22.69 -25.14 4.28
CA ASN A 491 23.87 -24.96 5.13
C ASN A 491 24.80 -23.82 4.70
N LYS A 492 24.64 -23.27 3.49
CA LYS A 492 25.51 -22.22 3.00
C LYS A 492 24.71 -21.11 2.34
N VAL A 493 25.19 -19.89 2.50
CA VAL A 493 24.70 -18.72 1.80
C VAL A 493 25.80 -18.17 0.92
N PHE A 494 25.52 -17.95 -0.33
CA PHE A 494 26.38 -17.32 -1.32
C PHE A 494 25.86 -15.95 -1.70
N LYS A 495 26.73 -15.10 -2.23
CA LYS A 495 26.38 -13.81 -2.81
C LYS A 495 27.06 -13.61 -4.15
N TYR A 496 26.44 -12.79 -5.00
CA TYR A 496 27.00 -12.29 -6.25
C TYR A 496 26.99 -10.77 -6.24
N ASP A 497 28.16 -10.18 -6.29
CA ASP A 497 28.37 -8.74 -6.45
C ASP A 497 28.27 -8.43 -7.95
N ILE A 498 27.20 -7.76 -8.33
CA ILE A 498 26.87 -7.49 -9.75
C ILE A 498 27.88 -6.51 -10.37
N ASP A 499 28.32 -5.52 -9.58
CA ASP A 499 29.26 -4.50 -10.05
C ASP A 499 30.66 -5.09 -10.27
N LYS A 500 31.09 -6.04 -9.43
CA LYS A 500 32.37 -6.75 -9.56
C LYS A 500 32.28 -7.97 -10.46
N GLN A 501 31.08 -8.47 -10.75
CA GLN A 501 30.83 -9.72 -11.45
C GLN A 501 31.49 -10.94 -10.74
N GLU A 502 31.40 -10.97 -9.42
CA GLU A 502 32.07 -11.97 -8.57
C GLU A 502 31.09 -12.67 -7.63
N ALA A 503 31.07 -13.99 -7.65
CA ALA A 503 30.35 -14.82 -6.70
C ALA A 503 31.28 -15.26 -5.56
N SER A 504 30.78 -15.32 -4.33
CA SER A 504 31.55 -15.76 -3.15
C SER A 504 30.67 -16.42 -2.11
N LEU A 505 31.27 -17.28 -1.29
CA LEU A 505 30.65 -17.79 -0.07
C LEU A 505 30.45 -16.63 0.91
N PHE A 506 29.25 -16.50 1.48
CA PHE A 506 28.91 -15.45 2.42
C PHE A 506 28.80 -15.98 3.86
N ILE A 507 28.02 -17.05 4.08
CA ILE A 507 27.89 -17.71 5.40
C ILE A 507 27.98 -19.21 5.21
N ASP A 508 28.67 -19.88 6.14
CA ASP A 508 28.80 -21.35 6.18
C ASP A 508 28.32 -21.91 7.53
N TYR A 509 27.10 -22.49 7.52
CA TYR A 509 26.52 -23.14 8.70
C TYR A 509 27.00 -24.59 8.90
N THR A 510 27.79 -25.15 8.00
CA THR A 510 28.35 -26.52 8.20
C THR A 510 29.25 -26.60 9.40
N THR A 511 29.76 -25.47 9.87
CA THR A 511 30.63 -25.33 11.05
C THR A 511 29.88 -24.76 12.26
N ASP A 512 28.56 -24.63 12.21
CA ASP A 512 27.77 -24.13 13.32
C ASP A 512 27.91 -25.05 14.56
N ALA A 513 28.24 -24.46 15.72
CA ALA A 513 28.54 -25.23 16.93
C ALA A 513 27.33 -26.04 17.44
N ASP A 514 26.12 -25.57 17.18
CA ASP A 514 24.88 -26.22 17.58
C ASP A 514 24.26 -27.09 16.46
N GLY A 515 24.93 -27.16 15.31
CA GLY A 515 24.43 -27.87 14.14
C GLY A 515 23.16 -27.25 13.54
N ARG A 516 23.04 -25.92 13.60
CA ARG A 516 21.91 -25.18 13.07
C ARG A 516 22.02 -25.02 11.57
N ALA A 517 20.88 -24.97 10.90
CA ALA A 517 20.74 -24.75 9.47
C ALA A 517 19.53 -23.86 9.17
N LEU A 518 19.53 -23.23 8.00
CA LEU A 518 18.39 -22.45 7.53
C LEU A 518 17.13 -23.33 7.36
N TYR A 519 15.99 -22.74 7.64
CA TYR A 519 14.69 -23.33 7.39
C TYR A 519 13.89 -22.44 6.41
N GLY A 520 13.14 -23.05 5.50
CA GLY A 520 12.22 -22.37 4.61
C GLY A 520 12.89 -21.33 3.69
N ALA A 521 12.22 -20.23 3.47
CA ALA A 521 12.72 -19.07 2.72
C ALA A 521 13.31 -17.97 3.63
N ALA A 522 13.84 -18.36 4.77
CA ALA A 522 14.28 -17.48 5.84
C ALA A 522 15.68 -16.89 5.59
N LEU A 523 15.88 -16.30 4.44
CA LEU A 523 17.04 -15.47 4.09
C LEU A 523 16.51 -14.20 3.44
N ARG A 524 16.64 -13.05 4.10
CA ARG A 524 16.20 -11.74 3.56
C ARG A 524 17.17 -10.65 3.96
N VAL A 525 17.19 -9.59 3.15
CA VAL A 525 17.98 -8.39 3.37
C VAL A 525 17.03 -7.27 3.79
N ASP A 526 17.34 -6.62 4.89
CA ASP A 526 16.62 -5.44 5.35
C ASP A 526 16.86 -4.28 4.35
N PRO A 527 15.81 -3.72 3.75
CA PRO A 527 15.93 -2.73 2.69
C PRO A 527 16.59 -1.41 3.15
N LYS A 528 16.52 -1.07 4.43
CA LYS A 528 17.07 0.17 5.00
C LYS A 528 18.50 0.01 5.48
N THR A 529 18.79 -1.07 6.16
CA THR A 529 20.06 -1.25 6.89
C THR A 529 21.09 -2.11 6.18
N ASP A 530 20.69 -2.79 5.09
CA ASP A 530 21.51 -3.83 4.40
C ASP A 530 21.91 -5.01 5.30
N CYS A 531 21.25 -5.15 6.44
CA CYS A 531 21.47 -6.29 7.32
C CYS A 531 20.77 -7.53 6.78
N ILE A 532 21.44 -8.67 6.87
CA ILE A 532 20.91 -9.95 6.43
C ILE A 532 20.35 -10.70 7.64
N TYR A 533 19.10 -11.13 7.51
CA TYR A 533 18.43 -11.93 8.52
C TYR A 533 18.26 -13.36 8.05
N THR A 534 18.52 -14.30 8.96
CA THR A 534 18.36 -15.73 8.72
C THR A 534 17.63 -16.36 9.89
N SER A 535 16.71 -17.29 9.61
CA SER A 535 16.08 -18.12 10.61
C SER A 535 16.68 -19.53 10.58
N LEU A 536 17.03 -20.05 11.74
CA LEU A 536 17.76 -21.29 11.89
C LEU A 536 17.04 -22.24 12.84
N VAL A 537 17.03 -23.51 12.43
CA VAL A 537 16.55 -24.62 13.25
C VAL A 537 17.72 -25.55 13.64
N LYS A 538 17.61 -26.22 14.76
CA LYS A 538 18.60 -27.16 15.24
C LYS A 538 18.28 -28.59 14.77
N GLY A 539 18.92 -29.01 13.67
CA GLY A 539 18.67 -30.33 13.08
C GLY A 539 17.18 -30.51 12.77
N TRP A 540 16.56 -31.58 13.26
CA TRP A 540 15.13 -31.85 13.14
C TRP A 540 14.31 -31.41 14.37
N THR A 541 14.89 -30.54 15.21
CA THR A 541 14.24 -30.04 16.42
C THR A 541 13.58 -28.69 16.11
N PHE A 542 12.45 -28.70 15.41
CA PHE A 542 11.77 -27.51 14.90
C PHE A 542 11.14 -26.60 15.96
N ASN A 543 11.26 -26.96 17.24
CA ASN A 543 10.84 -26.09 18.35
C ASN A 543 12.02 -25.36 19.03
N ASP A 544 13.23 -25.44 18.47
CA ASP A 544 14.43 -24.71 18.90
C ASP A 544 14.87 -23.81 17.72
N ASN A 545 14.33 -22.59 17.68
CA ASN A 545 14.53 -21.66 16.59
C ASN A 545 15.32 -20.44 17.05
N VAL A 546 16.22 -19.96 16.22
CA VAL A 546 16.91 -18.69 16.43
C VAL A 546 16.90 -17.85 15.15
N VAL A 547 16.90 -16.55 15.30
CA VAL A 547 17.12 -15.59 14.22
C VAL A 547 18.50 -15.00 14.38
N ARG A 548 19.29 -14.99 13.30
CA ARG A 548 20.59 -14.31 13.28
C ARG A 548 20.56 -13.12 12.35
N LYS A 549 21.19 -12.04 12.79
CA LYS A 549 21.40 -10.81 12.03
C LYS A 549 22.85 -10.67 11.67
N TYR A 550 23.14 -10.41 10.40
CA TYR A 550 24.50 -10.21 9.88
C TYR A 550 24.59 -8.85 9.18
N SER A 551 25.80 -8.27 9.20
CA SER A 551 26.12 -7.13 8.32
C SER A 551 26.37 -7.61 6.88
N ALA A 552 26.40 -6.69 5.92
CA ALA A 552 26.64 -6.97 4.49
C ALA A 552 28.00 -7.62 4.20
N ASP A 553 28.97 -7.54 5.12
CA ASP A 553 30.27 -8.23 5.03
C ASP A 553 30.26 -9.66 5.59
N GLY A 554 29.15 -10.10 6.21
CA GLY A 554 28.98 -11.43 6.79
C GLY A 554 29.32 -11.54 8.27
N THR A 555 29.61 -10.42 8.95
CA THR A 555 29.83 -10.43 10.40
C THR A 555 28.52 -10.62 11.13
N GLN A 556 28.43 -11.63 12.01
CA GLN A 556 27.24 -11.82 12.85
C GLN A 556 27.14 -10.68 13.86
N LEU A 557 26.05 -9.93 13.82
CA LEU A 557 25.77 -8.79 14.70
C LEU A 557 24.98 -9.21 15.95
N ALA A 558 24.03 -10.13 15.78
CA ALA A 558 23.16 -10.57 16.86
C ALA A 558 22.59 -11.98 16.61
N GLU A 559 22.15 -12.61 17.69
CA GLU A 559 21.35 -13.83 17.67
C GLU A 559 20.18 -13.66 18.65
N TYR A 560 18.99 -13.98 18.20
CA TYR A 560 17.74 -13.83 18.93
C TYR A 560 17.07 -15.19 19.07
N THR A 561 17.02 -15.73 20.28
CA THR A 561 16.36 -17.00 20.55
C THR A 561 14.84 -16.81 20.62
N MET A 562 14.09 -17.62 19.91
CA MET A 562 12.63 -17.66 20.01
C MET A 562 12.24 -18.55 21.20
N GLU A 563 11.05 -18.30 21.79
CA GLU A 563 10.50 -19.25 22.76
C GLU A 563 10.31 -20.63 22.13
N ALA A 564 10.43 -21.67 22.95
CA ALA A 564 10.34 -23.05 22.47
C ALA A 564 8.92 -23.37 21.98
N ASN A 565 8.74 -23.38 20.67
CA ASN A 565 7.50 -23.74 20.00
C ASN A 565 7.78 -24.18 18.57
N TYR A 566 6.83 -24.91 17.97
CA TYR A 566 6.89 -25.34 16.56
C TYR A 566 6.43 -24.19 15.65
N TRP A 567 7.27 -23.14 15.58
CA TRP A 567 7.00 -21.95 14.81
C TRP A 567 7.11 -22.19 13.29
N PHE A 568 8.14 -22.89 12.86
CA PHE A 568 8.52 -23.01 11.45
C PHE A 568 8.65 -21.63 10.80
N PRO A 569 9.63 -20.81 11.27
CA PRO A 569 9.77 -19.43 10.78
C PRO A 569 10.23 -19.42 9.33
N GLU A 570 9.34 -18.93 8.44
CA GLU A 570 9.44 -19.15 6.99
C GLU A 570 10.00 -17.94 6.26
N VAL A 571 9.48 -16.74 6.51
CA VAL A 571 9.81 -15.53 5.76
C VAL A 571 9.97 -14.33 6.68
N PHE A 572 11.03 -13.53 6.45
CA PHE A 572 11.15 -12.20 7.07
C PHE A 572 10.45 -11.15 6.21
N VAL A 573 9.78 -10.22 6.87
CA VAL A 573 9.16 -9.05 6.26
C VAL A 573 9.57 -7.81 7.04
N PHE A 574 9.95 -6.77 6.32
CA PHE A 574 10.38 -5.51 6.91
C PHE A 574 9.29 -4.45 6.70
N PRO A 575 9.09 -3.53 7.66
CA PRO A 575 8.17 -2.42 7.49
C PRO A 575 8.53 -1.54 6.30
N ASP A 576 7.50 -1.09 5.59
CA ASP A 576 7.57 -0.09 4.54
C ASP A 576 7.05 1.22 5.14
N THR A 577 7.92 2.16 5.39
CA THR A 577 7.61 3.36 6.19
C THR A 577 8.02 4.66 5.54
N GLU A 578 8.69 4.58 4.39
CA GLU A 578 9.10 5.77 3.65
C GLU A 578 8.16 6.01 2.46
N ASP A 579 7.70 7.24 2.32
CA ASP A 579 6.88 7.62 1.18
C ASP A 579 7.77 7.97 -0.05
N PRO A 580 7.30 7.71 -1.28
CA PRO A 580 8.02 8.13 -2.47
C PRO A 580 8.13 9.66 -2.54
N VAL A 581 9.32 10.15 -2.85
CA VAL A 581 9.63 11.57 -3.01
C VAL A 581 9.88 11.88 -4.47
N LEU A 582 8.94 12.60 -5.10
CA LEU A 582 9.04 13.06 -6.48
C LEU A 582 9.69 14.45 -6.51
N ALA A 583 10.77 14.62 -7.27
CA ALA A 583 11.43 15.91 -7.43
C ALA A 583 10.58 16.91 -8.22
N ASP A 584 10.86 18.21 -8.06
CA ASP A 584 10.18 19.26 -8.82
C ASP A 584 10.58 19.23 -10.31
N PHE A 585 9.58 19.30 -11.18
CA PHE A 585 9.82 19.35 -12.61
C PHE A 585 10.25 20.74 -13.08
N LYS A 586 11.20 20.78 -14.00
CA LYS A 586 11.47 21.99 -14.77
C LYS A 586 10.46 22.12 -15.89
N ALA A 587 9.97 23.34 -16.14
CA ALA A 587 9.07 23.60 -17.24
C ALA A 587 9.68 23.16 -18.58
N ILE A 588 8.91 22.49 -19.42
CA ILE A 588 9.29 22.08 -20.77
C ILE A 588 8.79 23.13 -21.75
N ASN A 589 9.69 23.64 -22.59
CA ASN A 589 9.37 24.62 -23.62
C ASN A 589 9.69 24.03 -25.01
N LEU A 590 8.67 23.96 -25.88
CA LEU A 590 8.73 23.32 -27.19
C LEU A 590 8.11 24.22 -28.26
N GLY A 591 8.52 24.02 -29.51
CA GLY A 591 7.79 24.51 -30.69
C GLY A 591 6.70 23.53 -31.11
N VAL A 592 5.62 23.99 -31.74
CA VAL A 592 4.58 23.15 -32.30
C VAL A 592 5.20 22.09 -33.21
N GLY A 593 4.84 20.80 -32.96
CA GLY A 593 5.35 19.64 -33.69
C GLY A 593 6.67 19.07 -33.15
N GLU A 594 7.26 19.68 -32.11
CA GLU A 594 8.43 19.13 -31.45
C GLU A 594 8.07 18.10 -30.38
N GLN A 595 9.02 17.22 -30.09
CA GLN A 595 8.94 16.20 -29.04
C GLN A 595 10.10 16.40 -28.06
N ALA A 596 9.84 16.17 -26.78
CA ALA A 596 10.86 16.09 -25.75
C ALA A 596 10.66 14.86 -24.86
N GLU A 597 11.76 14.38 -24.31
CA GLU A 597 11.75 13.44 -23.20
C GLU A 597 12.19 14.15 -21.92
N ALA A 598 11.55 13.83 -20.80
CA ALA A 598 11.93 14.31 -19.48
C ALA A 598 12.10 13.12 -18.52
N ASP A 599 13.21 13.14 -17.78
CA ASP A 599 13.43 12.19 -16.70
C ASP A 599 12.47 12.50 -15.54
N VAL A 600 12.01 11.44 -14.89
CA VAL A 600 11.25 11.53 -13.65
C VAL A 600 12.19 11.15 -12.51
N ASP A 601 12.60 12.14 -11.73
CA ASP A 601 13.47 11.92 -10.58
C ASP A 601 12.61 11.63 -9.36
N VAL A 602 12.59 10.35 -8.97
CA VAL A 602 11.84 9.84 -7.83
C VAL A 602 12.75 8.94 -7.00
N THR A 603 12.61 9.03 -5.69
CA THR A 603 13.33 8.22 -4.71
C THR A 603 12.37 7.67 -3.68
N ASP A 604 12.73 6.53 -3.12
CA ASP A 604 12.11 5.91 -1.99
C ASP A 604 13.23 5.19 -1.22
N ALA A 605 13.30 5.35 0.09
CA ALA A 605 14.46 4.89 0.86
C ALA A 605 14.43 3.39 1.17
N ASP A 606 13.25 2.78 1.20
CA ASP A 606 13.05 1.36 1.50
C ASP A 606 12.43 0.56 0.34
N ASN A 607 12.30 1.20 -0.84
CA ASN A 607 11.84 0.53 -2.06
C ASN A 607 12.76 0.77 -3.25
N ASN A 608 12.79 -0.20 -4.17
CA ASN A 608 13.62 -0.09 -5.36
C ASN A 608 13.06 0.97 -6.32
N ARG A 609 13.86 2.00 -6.64
CA ARG A 609 13.48 3.05 -7.59
C ARG A 609 12.98 2.53 -8.95
N HIS A 610 13.48 1.37 -9.39
CA HIS A 610 13.10 0.74 -10.67
C HIS A 610 11.77 -0.01 -10.58
N ALA A 611 11.25 -0.23 -9.38
CA ALA A 611 9.91 -0.76 -9.15
C ALA A 611 8.84 0.33 -9.07
N ILE A 612 9.23 1.62 -8.92
CA ILE A 612 8.30 2.74 -8.82
C ILE A 612 7.58 2.94 -10.15
N VAL A 613 6.27 3.05 -10.08
CA VAL A 613 5.38 3.21 -11.23
C VAL A 613 5.14 4.68 -11.48
N ILE A 614 5.48 5.16 -12.68
CA ILE A 614 5.19 6.51 -13.11
C ILE A 614 3.96 6.51 -14.00
N SER A 615 3.02 7.41 -13.76
CA SER A 615 1.84 7.62 -14.59
C SER A 615 1.54 9.11 -14.80
N VAL A 616 0.73 9.38 -15.83
CA VAL A 616 0.14 10.69 -16.08
C VAL A 616 -1.32 10.62 -15.67
N GLU A 617 -1.69 11.38 -14.62
CA GLU A 617 -3.05 11.36 -14.06
C GLU A 617 -3.98 12.34 -14.78
N ASN A 618 -3.46 13.52 -15.14
CA ASN A 618 -4.26 14.56 -15.78
C ASN A 618 -3.40 15.44 -16.67
N ILE A 619 -3.97 15.87 -17.78
CA ILE A 619 -3.45 16.92 -18.66
C ILE A 619 -4.55 17.99 -18.75
N GLU A 620 -4.28 19.20 -18.27
CA GLU A 620 -5.26 20.27 -18.15
C GLU A 620 -5.83 20.68 -19.52
N ASP A 621 -4.97 20.80 -20.54
CA ASP A 621 -5.35 21.00 -21.94
C ASP A 621 -4.56 20.05 -22.85
N ASN A 622 -5.16 18.92 -23.16
CA ASN A 622 -4.60 17.92 -24.05
C ASN A 622 -4.55 18.32 -25.53
N SER A 623 -5.17 19.47 -25.91
CA SER A 623 -5.02 20.04 -27.25
C SER A 623 -3.70 20.76 -27.44
N VAL A 624 -3.02 21.18 -26.36
CA VAL A 624 -1.71 21.84 -26.38
C VAL A 624 -0.58 20.83 -26.46
N ALA A 625 -0.62 19.79 -25.65
CA ALA A 625 0.37 18.72 -25.64
C ALA A 625 -0.25 17.36 -25.29
N GLU A 626 0.30 16.31 -25.87
CA GLU A 626 0.10 14.92 -25.46
C GLU A 626 1.29 14.45 -24.63
N VAL A 627 1.03 13.81 -23.50
CA VAL A 627 2.08 13.30 -22.62
C VAL A 627 1.82 11.84 -22.30
N SER A 628 2.85 11.04 -22.43
CA SER A 628 2.82 9.61 -22.09
C SER A 628 4.07 9.23 -21.31
N VAL A 629 4.03 8.05 -20.67
CA VAL A 629 5.21 7.48 -20.01
C VAL A 629 5.78 6.36 -20.89
N LYS A 630 7.07 6.41 -21.12
CA LYS A 630 7.78 5.35 -21.83
C LYS A 630 9.13 5.08 -21.16
N ASN A 631 9.35 3.84 -20.76
CA ASN A 631 10.58 3.42 -20.06
C ASN A 631 10.90 4.31 -18.83
N GLY A 632 9.89 4.67 -18.05
CA GLY A 632 10.04 5.51 -16.86
C GLY A 632 10.31 7.00 -17.12
N LYS A 633 10.28 7.46 -18.39
CA LYS A 633 10.41 8.86 -18.79
C LYS A 633 9.09 9.41 -19.30
N LEU A 634 8.89 10.70 -19.13
CA LEU A 634 7.80 11.42 -19.78
C LEU A 634 8.18 11.72 -21.22
N VAL A 635 7.30 11.38 -22.14
CA VAL A 635 7.39 11.74 -23.56
C VAL A 635 6.32 12.77 -23.85
N VAL A 636 6.75 13.99 -24.22
CA VAL A 636 5.89 15.14 -24.49
C VAL A 636 5.86 15.45 -25.96
N ASN A 637 4.68 15.42 -26.59
CA ASN A 637 4.47 15.83 -27.98
C ASN A 637 3.74 17.18 -27.98
N ALA A 638 4.36 18.22 -28.54
CA ALA A 638 3.77 19.56 -28.67
C ALA A 638 2.79 19.61 -29.85
N LEU A 639 1.50 19.84 -29.59
CA LEU A 639 0.45 19.77 -30.61
C LEU A 639 0.04 21.15 -31.12
N LYS A 640 -0.13 22.13 -30.22
CA LYS A 640 -0.68 23.45 -30.52
C LYS A 640 -0.06 24.49 -29.59
N GLU A 641 0.12 25.73 -30.10
CA GLU A 641 0.55 26.88 -29.30
C GLU A 641 -0.37 27.09 -28.08
N GLY A 642 0.27 27.29 -26.91
CA GLY A 642 -0.42 27.46 -25.63
C GLY A 642 0.43 26.99 -24.46
N SER A 643 -0.16 26.97 -23.29
CA SER A 643 0.46 26.38 -22.07
C SER A 643 -0.51 25.42 -21.44
N THR A 644 -0.01 24.31 -20.92
CA THR A 644 -0.78 23.33 -20.17
C THR A 644 0.03 22.85 -18.97
N THR A 645 -0.66 22.25 -18.01
CA THR A 645 -0.06 21.56 -16.88
C THR A 645 -0.41 20.08 -16.92
N VAL A 646 0.52 19.27 -16.45
CA VAL A 646 0.39 17.80 -16.39
C VAL A 646 0.63 17.35 -14.96
N THR A 647 -0.30 16.60 -14.40
CA THR A 647 -0.12 15.94 -13.12
C THR A 647 0.57 14.60 -13.34
N VAL A 648 1.78 14.49 -12.83
CA VAL A 648 2.59 13.26 -12.85
C VAL A 648 2.50 12.60 -11.49
N LYS A 649 2.18 11.32 -11.47
CA LYS A 649 2.11 10.48 -10.27
C LYS A 649 3.25 9.46 -10.27
N ALA A 650 3.83 9.26 -9.11
CA ALA A 650 4.74 8.16 -8.80
C ALA A 650 4.14 7.31 -7.70
N CYS A 651 4.01 6.00 -7.94
CA CYS A 651 3.49 5.02 -7.01
C CYS A 651 4.61 4.03 -6.64
N SER A 652 5.00 4.03 -5.38
CA SER A 652 5.95 3.10 -4.79
C SER A 652 5.23 2.21 -3.79
N ASN A 653 5.34 0.91 -3.97
CA ASN A 653 4.73 -0.09 -3.08
C ASN A 653 3.26 0.21 -2.70
N GLY A 654 2.48 0.75 -3.66
CA GLY A 654 1.07 1.10 -3.48
C GLY A 654 0.81 2.46 -2.81
N ILE A 655 1.85 3.23 -2.51
CA ILE A 655 1.74 4.60 -1.97
C ILE A 655 2.13 5.59 -3.05
N SER A 656 1.32 6.63 -3.24
CA SER A 656 1.47 7.57 -4.36
C SER A 656 1.79 8.99 -3.91
N THR A 657 2.65 9.64 -4.69
CA THR A 657 2.91 11.09 -4.62
C THR A 657 2.68 11.71 -5.99
N GLN A 658 2.35 13.00 -6.04
CA GLN A 658 2.05 13.70 -7.29
C GLN A 658 2.76 15.05 -7.35
N LYS A 659 3.18 15.45 -8.57
CA LYS A 659 3.68 16.79 -8.87
C LYS A 659 3.24 17.27 -10.24
N THR A 660 3.22 18.58 -10.41
CA THR A 660 2.79 19.23 -11.63
C THR A 660 3.98 19.59 -12.50
N LEU A 661 3.92 19.23 -13.79
CA LEU A 661 4.84 19.64 -14.84
C LEU A 661 4.17 20.71 -15.71
N SER A 662 4.81 21.86 -15.90
CA SER A 662 4.36 22.92 -16.82
C SER A 662 4.95 22.70 -18.21
N ILE A 663 4.11 22.79 -19.24
CA ILE A 663 4.51 22.66 -20.65
C ILE A 663 4.08 23.93 -21.37
N ASN A 664 5.03 24.60 -22.05
CA ASN A 664 4.78 25.78 -22.87
C ASN A 664 5.12 25.44 -24.31
N VAL A 665 4.16 25.60 -25.18
CA VAL A 665 4.32 25.39 -26.63
C VAL A 665 4.23 26.73 -27.34
N SER A 666 5.31 27.08 -28.00
CA SER A 666 5.39 28.27 -28.84
C SER A 666 5.03 27.94 -30.28
N ALA A 667 4.66 28.96 -31.06
CA ALA A 667 4.50 28.80 -32.50
C ALA A 667 5.77 28.19 -33.09
N SER A 668 5.63 27.27 -34.03
CA SER A 668 6.79 26.73 -34.75
C SER A 668 7.57 27.87 -35.35
N THR A 669 8.83 28.05 -34.93
CA THR A 669 9.77 28.95 -35.59
C THR A 669 10.38 28.26 -36.82
N SER A 670 9.60 27.46 -37.55
CA SER A 670 10.01 27.11 -38.90
C SER A 670 10.11 28.43 -39.65
N ILE A 671 11.32 28.89 -39.87
CA ILE A 671 11.58 29.79 -40.98
C ILE A 671 11.18 28.96 -42.19
N ASP A 672 9.95 29.13 -42.65
CA ASP A 672 9.61 28.79 -44.01
C ASP A 672 10.71 29.46 -44.84
N ALA A 673 11.61 28.64 -45.36
CA ALA A 673 12.55 29.13 -46.35
C ALA A 673 11.66 29.77 -47.39
N ALA A 674 11.65 31.13 -47.38
CA ALA A 674 10.87 31.89 -48.32
C ALA A 674 11.26 31.32 -49.69
N THR A 675 10.35 30.54 -50.26
CA THR A 675 10.42 30.10 -51.64
C THR A 675 10.26 31.35 -52.50
N THR A 676 11.35 32.13 -52.54
CA THR A 676 11.51 33.05 -53.66
C THR A 676 11.68 32.15 -54.85
N THR A 677 10.65 32.07 -55.67
CA THR A 677 10.65 31.48 -57.00
C THR A 677 11.44 32.39 -57.95
N ALA A 678 12.66 32.75 -57.60
CA ALA A 678 13.63 33.23 -58.52
C ALA A 678 14.33 31.99 -59.10
N GLU A 679 14.07 31.71 -60.37
CA GLU A 679 14.77 30.61 -61.06
C GLU A 679 16.27 30.81 -60.86
N ALA A 680 16.92 29.79 -60.26
CA ALA A 680 18.35 29.83 -60.01
C ALA A 680 19.10 29.90 -61.35
N HIS A 681 19.76 31.02 -61.63
CA HIS A 681 20.53 31.21 -62.87
C HIS A 681 22.03 30.95 -62.61
N GLU A 682 22.72 30.55 -63.68
CA GLU A 682 24.16 30.27 -63.65
C GLU A 682 24.96 31.54 -63.34
N VAL A 683 25.77 31.52 -62.26
CA VAL A 683 26.67 32.70 -61.88
C VAL A 683 28.14 32.40 -62.16
N ALA A 684 28.55 31.15 -62.27
CA ALA A 684 29.91 30.81 -62.63
C ALA A 684 29.98 29.34 -63.14
N ARG A 685 30.93 29.15 -64.09
CA ARG A 685 31.24 27.82 -64.67
C ARG A 685 32.71 27.52 -64.56
N TYR A 686 33.06 26.30 -64.29
CA TYR A 686 34.43 25.82 -64.15
C TYR A 686 34.62 24.48 -64.90
N THR A 687 35.87 24.29 -65.39
CA THR A 687 36.33 22.98 -65.81
C THR A 687 36.45 22.02 -64.59
N ILE A 688 36.62 20.72 -64.82
CA ILE A 688 36.73 19.72 -63.75
C ILE A 688 37.98 19.91 -62.87
N ASP A 689 39.02 20.54 -63.42
CA ASP A 689 40.28 20.95 -62.75
C ASP A 689 40.19 22.30 -62.07
N GLY A 690 39.01 22.94 -62.02
CA GLY A 690 38.70 24.13 -61.23
C GLY A 690 38.97 25.46 -61.93
N LYS A 691 39.34 25.49 -63.23
CA LYS A 691 39.57 26.70 -64.03
C LYS A 691 38.24 27.31 -64.43
N ARG A 692 38.03 28.60 -64.07
CA ARG A 692 36.81 29.32 -64.45
C ARG A 692 36.78 29.57 -65.96
N ILE A 693 35.59 29.21 -66.56
CA ILE A 693 35.34 29.40 -68.00
C ILE A 693 34.08 30.25 -68.20
N SER A 694 34.11 31.05 -69.31
CA SER A 694 33.02 31.97 -69.64
C SER A 694 31.97 31.39 -70.58
N LYS A 695 32.27 30.22 -71.19
CA LYS A 695 31.36 29.50 -72.08
C LYS A 695 31.43 27.96 -71.77
N PRO A 696 30.37 27.24 -72.04
CA PRO A 696 30.39 25.77 -71.92
C PRO A 696 31.52 25.17 -72.80
N GLN A 697 32.29 24.26 -72.25
CA GLN A 697 33.29 23.42 -72.96
C GLN A 697 32.89 21.97 -72.98
N THR A 698 33.19 21.28 -74.06
CA THR A 698 32.94 19.83 -74.20
C THR A 698 33.57 19.06 -73.04
N GLY A 699 32.77 18.18 -72.40
CA GLY A 699 33.16 17.43 -71.23
C GLY A 699 32.40 17.88 -69.98
N VAL A 700 32.89 17.49 -68.78
CA VAL A 700 32.23 17.81 -67.49
C VAL A 700 32.59 19.24 -67.06
N ASN A 701 31.56 20.06 -66.94
CA ASN A 701 31.66 21.41 -66.35
C ASN A 701 31.02 21.42 -64.97
N VAL A 702 31.60 22.18 -64.05
CA VAL A 702 31.04 22.44 -62.72
C VAL A 702 30.37 23.83 -62.74
N VAL A 703 29.05 23.87 -62.57
CA VAL A 703 28.26 25.08 -62.67
C VAL A 703 27.75 25.48 -61.26
N ARG A 704 28.03 26.73 -60.87
CA ARG A 704 27.50 27.32 -59.66
C ARG A 704 26.31 28.21 -60.00
N TYR A 705 25.22 28.02 -59.28
CA TYR A 705 23.98 28.79 -59.46
C TYR A 705 23.84 29.90 -58.39
N SER A 706 22.92 30.84 -58.63
CA SER A 706 22.66 32.01 -57.77
C SER A 706 22.09 31.61 -56.39
N ASP A 707 21.54 30.44 -56.27
CA ASP A 707 21.04 29.83 -55.01
C ASP A 707 22.16 29.14 -54.20
N GLY A 708 23.41 29.24 -54.64
CA GLY A 708 24.56 28.60 -54.00
C GLY A 708 24.77 27.14 -54.38
N THR A 709 23.85 26.52 -55.09
CA THR A 709 24.01 25.13 -55.55
C THR A 709 25.10 24.99 -56.60
N VAL A 710 25.76 23.81 -56.59
CA VAL A 710 26.79 23.45 -57.56
C VAL A 710 26.43 22.17 -58.26
N LYS A 711 26.34 22.19 -59.60
CA LYS A 711 26.00 20.99 -60.39
C LYS A 711 27.10 20.64 -61.36
N LYS A 712 27.33 19.35 -61.62
CA LYS A 712 28.15 18.85 -62.72
C LYS A 712 27.27 18.72 -63.97
N VAL A 713 27.61 19.44 -65.02
CA VAL A 713 26.90 19.48 -66.29
C VAL A 713 27.82 18.89 -67.38
N VAL A 714 27.37 17.86 -68.06
CA VAL A 714 28.08 17.29 -69.19
C VAL A 714 27.69 18.05 -70.47
N VAL A 715 28.65 18.68 -71.08
CA VAL A 715 28.50 19.36 -72.37
C VAL A 715 29.02 18.42 -73.46
N LYS A 716 28.17 18.03 -74.37
CA LYS A 716 28.49 17.15 -75.50
C LYS A 716 29.22 17.89 -76.61
#